data_d50f406a9f163099a785d20bc9bfcc9b
#
_entry.id   d50f406a9f163099a785d20bc9bfcc9b
#
_cell.length_a   1.000
_cell.length_b   1.000
_cell.length_c   1.000
_cell.angle_alpha   90.00
_cell.angle_beta   90.00
_cell.angle_gamma   90.00
#
_symmetry.space_group_name_H-M   'P 1'
#
loop_
_entity.id
_entity.type
_entity.pdbx_description
1 polymer ?
#
loop_
_entity_poly.entity_id
_entity_poly.type
_entity_poly.pdbx_seq_one_letter_code
_entity_poly.pdbx_strand_id
1 'polypeptide(L)'
;IVLSRKNGGGCPNIYDVYGTPLSRGIEIDHIADVGRFEWIHFSPDYWADSGLEGAPQAGEAYADWIYKHGTGIVMRRNDWSYTCYVDIEGYNKGFSTGLCVGGDGAPNGHNYEFNLRNCETGIYVDGTSSAGIMFTRAHIEDCEKGVVVTSASTGPVQFYGCEISASDAAVLLEQGISSKLMMQQCTVNKGEVKGLGGDLIVSDTDFNNDAPQVYIGSDARAILTGNRFAKKADINNQSLFECRIDHTPVEMKPLPEFPEMKVPETKPLRMALYNVLDFGAEPFVVPFTASSTSMWLQIDIRSGLEMAKDNTEAIQKALDKAASEGGGIVYLPGGRYKVLGNLTVPTGVELRGASDFATIPRGHGSILEVYAGRGQAQGEAFLKLSAGSGVRGLSFDYPEQVSSALPTVTEYPYCIQALGKDVYVVNVGLRAAYNGLDLFTYKCDNHYVDYLAGHVFMNAIRIGGGSEGGRVCNMQFNTIVYACGEETKFGSWPNSAKADQDKAYWQNQTELRFITVGDCRNQILYNDFHYGGFEGIVFQADQGKAASGCSLGLGIDGSWNSVVYEAIDPAGFDMINSQVVALEDQSNTYTETRFLTTRAGFSGEVTLFGADFWGSAKHGVVVESGKMNLNLVNFSTSGGTSFMNFPKTTGTIVLHNAVVNMKDEAAFISEGHEKQASVTSTVTDVAAGTIDKIAVWENNLTIAPVFTTTDALLNRLKWKITASTNNSNAGKAIDDDASTRWDTSASQQAGQWVMVDMGAAQKLNRIILDTSKSPNDGPAGYELYLSTGEGDTWKLVASGKNAGSVQIISFPAEETSKFKIVQTGTKGNYWSIHELYAACVDDPSTGILPDASSSAAEMFYYNGQLSWSGLGNDMSTRIEIVDL
;
A
#
# COMPACT_ATOMS: atom_id res chain seq x y z
N ILE A 1 15.11 -13.21 -8.03
CA ILE A 1 13.84 -13.12 -8.80
C ILE A 1 13.64 -11.66 -9.17
N VAL A 2 13.57 -11.34 -10.46
CA VAL A 2 13.29 -9.99 -10.94
C VAL A 2 12.02 -10.00 -11.75
N LEU A 3 11.02 -9.25 -11.30
CA LEU A 3 9.74 -9.07 -11.98
C LEU A 3 9.57 -7.60 -12.31
N SER A 4 9.70 -7.27 -13.59
CA SER A 4 9.53 -5.91 -14.08
C SER A 4 8.78 -5.92 -15.41
N ARG A 5 7.72 -5.15 -15.51
CA ARG A 5 6.91 -5.07 -16.72
C ARG A 5 6.58 -3.62 -17.07
N LYS A 6 7.19 -3.14 -18.13
CA LYS A 6 7.13 -1.73 -18.56
C LYS A 6 5.71 -1.18 -18.82
N ASN A 7 4.69 -1.99 -19.00
CA ASN A 7 3.34 -1.54 -19.34
C ASN A 7 2.26 -2.09 -18.41
N GLY A 8 2.62 -2.33 -17.17
CA GLY A 8 1.69 -2.83 -16.16
C GLY A 8 1.28 -4.29 -16.37
N GLY A 9 0.66 -4.81 -15.38
CA GLY A 9 -0.06 -6.06 -15.39
C GLY A 9 0.73 -7.28 -14.93
N GLY A 10 0.08 -8.00 -14.13
CA GLY A 10 0.46 -9.26 -13.50
C GLY A 10 0.24 -9.15 -12.00
N CYS A 11 -0.38 -10.16 -11.45
CA CYS A 11 -0.52 -10.35 -10.02
C CYS A 11 0.55 -11.35 -9.59
N PRO A 12 1.80 -10.92 -9.33
CA PRO A 12 2.85 -11.87 -8.95
C PRO A 12 2.52 -12.48 -7.59
N ASN A 13 2.64 -13.79 -7.52
CA ASN A 13 2.52 -14.53 -6.27
C ASN A 13 3.83 -15.28 -6.04
N ILE A 14 4.51 -14.95 -4.95
CA ILE A 14 5.77 -15.58 -4.55
C ILE A 14 5.58 -16.10 -3.13
N TYR A 15 5.64 -17.40 -2.97
CA TYR A 15 5.40 -18.06 -1.70
C TYR A 15 6.53 -19.03 -1.36
N ASP A 16 6.88 -19.10 -0.07
CA ASP A 16 7.70 -20.16 0.52
C ASP A 16 9.06 -20.27 -0.16
N VAL A 17 9.78 -19.16 -0.23
CA VAL A 17 11.09 -19.04 -0.89
C VAL A 17 12.21 -18.98 0.13
N TYR A 18 13.15 -19.92 0.01
CA TYR A 18 14.38 -19.96 0.83
C TYR A 18 15.61 -19.82 -0.05
N GLY A 19 16.62 -19.08 0.41
CA GLY A 19 17.85 -19.01 -0.35
C GLY A 19 18.88 -17.98 0.10
N THR A 20 19.97 -17.96 -0.63
CA THR A 20 21.09 -17.01 -0.46
C THR A 20 21.28 -16.17 -1.73
N PRO A 21 20.42 -15.19 -2.02
CA PRO A 21 20.68 -14.26 -3.12
C PRO A 21 21.89 -13.39 -2.79
N LEU A 22 22.88 -13.39 -3.70
CA LEU A 22 24.15 -12.67 -3.45
C LEU A 22 24.01 -11.16 -3.62
N SER A 23 23.13 -10.68 -4.50
CA SER A 23 22.97 -9.25 -4.79
C SER A 23 21.55 -8.77 -4.47
N ARG A 24 20.54 -9.28 -5.17
CA ARG A 24 19.12 -8.96 -4.95
C ARG A 24 18.32 -10.25 -4.92
N GLY A 25 17.55 -10.45 -3.87
CA GLY A 25 16.70 -11.64 -3.75
C GLY A 25 15.46 -11.53 -4.63
N ILE A 26 14.59 -10.59 -4.29
CA ILE A 26 13.40 -10.28 -5.08
C ILE A 26 13.43 -8.80 -5.45
N GLU A 27 13.24 -8.49 -6.71
CA GLU A 27 13.06 -7.12 -7.19
C GLU A 27 11.76 -7.02 -8.00
N ILE A 28 10.89 -6.10 -7.61
CA ILE A 28 9.58 -5.85 -8.21
C ILE A 28 9.56 -4.42 -8.74
N ASP A 29 9.17 -4.26 -10.00
CA ASP A 29 9.01 -2.95 -10.62
C ASP A 29 7.93 -2.98 -11.71
N HIS A 30 7.23 -1.87 -11.94
CA HIS A 30 6.19 -1.72 -12.95
C HIS A 30 5.05 -2.76 -12.84
N ILE A 31 4.71 -3.19 -11.63
CA ILE A 31 3.57 -4.07 -11.40
C ILE A 31 2.36 -3.22 -11.02
N ALA A 32 1.25 -3.44 -11.71
CA ALA A 32 -0.07 -2.92 -11.31
C ALA A 32 -0.93 -4.10 -10.85
N ASP A 33 -1.81 -3.86 -9.90
CA ASP A 33 -2.72 -4.83 -9.31
C ASP A 33 -2.03 -6.04 -8.66
N VAL A 34 -2.05 -6.01 -7.44
CA VAL A 34 -1.84 -6.89 -6.30
C VAL A 34 -0.79 -7.99 -6.47
N GLY A 35 0.42 -7.67 -6.03
CA GLY A 35 1.45 -8.69 -5.75
C GLY A 35 1.24 -9.29 -4.35
N ARG A 36 1.53 -10.60 -4.21
CA ARG A 36 1.53 -11.31 -2.93
C ARG A 36 2.87 -11.98 -2.75
N PHE A 37 3.56 -11.62 -1.67
CA PHE A 37 4.92 -12.06 -1.36
C PHE A 37 4.92 -12.57 0.08
N GLU A 38 4.94 -13.88 0.26
CA GLU A 38 4.73 -14.48 1.56
C GLU A 38 5.75 -15.58 1.85
N TRP A 39 6.19 -15.68 3.10
CA TRP A 39 7.12 -16.71 3.54
C TRP A 39 8.45 -16.66 2.78
N ILE A 40 9.09 -15.48 2.80
CA ILE A 40 10.36 -15.23 2.12
C ILE A 40 11.49 -15.29 3.15
N HIS A 41 12.42 -16.21 2.93
CA HIS A 41 13.51 -16.48 3.86
C HIS A 41 14.86 -16.37 3.15
N PHE A 42 15.63 -15.34 3.47
CA PHE A 42 16.98 -15.14 2.91
C PHE A 42 18.02 -15.03 4.01
N SER A 43 19.04 -15.88 3.90
CA SER A 43 20.22 -15.85 4.78
C SER A 43 21.47 -16.32 4.01
N PRO A 44 22.67 -15.80 4.30
CA PRO A 44 23.92 -16.38 3.81
C PRO A 44 24.05 -17.87 4.11
N ASP A 45 23.54 -18.32 5.24
CA ASP A 45 23.68 -19.69 5.73
C ASP A 45 22.94 -20.74 4.91
N TYR A 46 21.83 -20.38 4.21
CA TYR A 46 21.13 -21.33 3.35
C TYR A 46 22.03 -21.97 2.27
N TRP A 47 22.99 -21.20 1.72
CA TRP A 47 23.94 -21.75 0.76
C TRP A 47 25.00 -22.61 1.45
N ALA A 48 25.56 -22.15 2.56
CA ALA A 48 26.55 -22.91 3.33
C ALA A 48 25.99 -24.26 3.82
N ASP A 49 24.75 -24.27 4.29
CA ASP A 49 24.07 -25.45 4.82
C ASP A 49 23.38 -26.32 3.74
N SER A 50 23.45 -25.92 2.49
CA SER A 50 22.73 -26.61 1.39
C SER A 50 23.18 -28.04 1.14
N GLY A 51 24.42 -28.39 1.54
CA GLY A 51 25.05 -29.68 1.21
C GLY A 51 25.39 -29.85 -0.28
N LEU A 52 25.26 -28.79 -1.08
CA LEU A 52 25.62 -28.82 -2.50
C LEU A 52 27.14 -28.84 -2.68
N GLU A 53 27.59 -29.49 -3.74
CA GLU A 53 29.01 -29.46 -4.13
C GLU A 53 29.44 -28.00 -4.42
N GLY A 54 30.51 -27.55 -3.78
CA GLY A 54 31.02 -26.18 -3.91
C GLY A 54 30.30 -25.16 -3.02
N ALA A 55 29.44 -25.60 -2.10
CA ALA A 55 28.89 -24.68 -1.08
C ALA A 55 30.04 -24.12 -0.21
N PRO A 56 30.01 -22.80 0.08
CA PRO A 56 31.02 -22.17 0.94
C PRO A 56 30.87 -22.63 2.39
N GLN A 57 31.88 -22.34 3.21
CA GLN A 57 31.68 -22.46 4.65
C GLN A 57 30.93 -21.24 5.20
N ALA A 58 30.11 -21.41 6.22
CA ALA A 58 29.42 -20.32 6.88
C ALA A 58 30.40 -19.22 7.34
N GLY A 59 30.05 -17.96 7.13
CA GLY A 59 30.89 -16.81 7.52
C GLY A 59 32.10 -16.56 6.63
N GLU A 60 32.23 -17.18 5.47
CA GLU A 60 33.30 -16.86 4.51
C GLU A 60 33.06 -15.51 3.79
N ALA A 61 34.02 -15.10 2.95
CA ALA A 61 34.04 -13.80 2.29
C ALA A 61 32.75 -13.45 1.49
N TYR A 62 31.98 -14.45 1.06
CA TYR A 62 30.69 -14.23 0.40
C TYR A 62 29.66 -13.60 1.34
N ALA A 63 29.65 -14.00 2.63
CA ALA A 63 28.74 -13.44 3.61
C ALA A 63 29.08 -11.97 3.90
N ASP A 64 30.37 -11.65 4.01
CA ASP A 64 30.83 -10.25 4.11
C ASP A 64 30.46 -9.42 2.89
N TRP A 65 30.51 -10.04 1.71
CA TRP A 65 30.11 -9.38 0.47
C TRP A 65 28.61 -9.09 0.43
N ILE A 66 27.77 -10.06 0.84
CA ILE A 66 26.31 -9.90 0.96
C ILE A 66 25.98 -8.80 1.95
N TYR A 67 26.63 -8.80 3.11
CA TYR A 67 26.42 -7.77 4.13
C TYR A 67 26.74 -6.36 3.61
N LYS A 68 27.72 -6.21 2.72
CA LYS A 68 28.10 -4.92 2.14
C LYS A 68 27.29 -4.51 0.92
N HIS A 69 26.72 -5.45 0.17
CA HIS A 69 26.19 -5.19 -1.16
C HIS A 69 24.82 -5.84 -1.43
N GLY A 70 24.42 -6.82 -0.62
CA GLY A 70 23.19 -7.60 -0.87
C GLY A 70 21.95 -6.87 -0.39
N THR A 71 20.87 -7.01 -1.14
CA THR A 71 19.53 -6.58 -0.72
C THR A 71 18.56 -7.75 -0.81
N GLY A 72 17.86 -8.04 0.28
CA GLY A 72 16.92 -9.14 0.31
C GLY A 72 15.72 -8.89 -0.63
N ILE A 73 14.96 -7.84 -0.39
CA ILE A 73 13.81 -7.47 -1.21
C ILE A 73 13.91 -6.01 -1.64
N VAL A 74 13.66 -5.74 -2.93
CA VAL A 74 13.56 -4.40 -3.51
C VAL A 74 12.17 -4.21 -4.09
N MET A 75 11.37 -3.35 -3.47
CA MET A 75 10.06 -2.95 -3.97
C MET A 75 10.15 -1.58 -4.63
N ARG A 76 9.99 -1.56 -5.96
CA ARG A 76 9.85 -0.33 -6.74
C ARG A 76 8.37 -0.12 -7.03
N ARG A 77 8.02 0.61 -8.08
CA ARG A 77 6.62 0.83 -8.39
C ARG A 77 5.84 -0.48 -8.49
N ASN A 78 4.95 -0.65 -7.54
CA ASN A 78 3.91 -1.66 -7.57
C ASN A 78 2.69 -1.09 -6.83
N ASP A 79 1.51 -1.52 -7.24
CA ASP A 79 0.27 -1.07 -6.65
C ASP A 79 -0.31 -2.21 -5.80
N TRP A 80 -0.65 -1.92 -4.53
CA TRP A 80 -1.36 -2.83 -3.61
C TRP A 80 -0.61 -4.11 -3.20
N SER A 81 0.72 -4.09 -3.11
CA SER A 81 1.44 -5.29 -2.69
C SER A 81 1.15 -5.69 -1.24
N TYR A 82 0.99 -6.99 -1.06
CA TYR A 82 0.91 -7.65 0.24
C TYR A 82 2.20 -8.43 0.47
N THR A 83 3.01 -7.97 1.44
CA THR A 83 4.28 -8.64 1.80
C THR A 83 4.19 -9.08 3.25
N CYS A 84 4.16 -10.39 3.49
CA CYS A 84 3.91 -10.95 4.81
C CYS A 84 4.91 -12.05 5.14
N TYR A 85 5.29 -12.17 6.42
CA TYR A 85 6.13 -13.25 6.94
C TYR A 85 7.50 -13.32 6.24
N VAL A 86 8.24 -12.22 6.33
CA VAL A 86 9.58 -12.09 5.73
C VAL A 86 10.65 -12.29 6.81
N ASP A 87 11.61 -13.15 6.55
CA ASP A 87 12.75 -13.42 7.43
C ASP A 87 14.05 -13.24 6.65
N ILE A 88 14.82 -12.18 6.95
CA ILE A 88 16.05 -11.85 6.22
C ILE A 88 17.15 -11.53 7.22
N GLU A 89 18.30 -12.16 7.01
CA GLU A 89 19.45 -12.02 7.88
C GLU A 89 20.75 -11.81 7.10
N GLY A 90 21.61 -10.92 7.60
CA GLY A 90 22.99 -10.77 7.11
C GLY A 90 23.13 -10.01 5.80
N TYR A 91 22.21 -9.11 5.47
CA TYR A 91 22.24 -8.31 4.23
C TYR A 91 22.63 -6.85 4.48
N ASN A 92 23.08 -6.16 3.44
CA ASN A 92 23.24 -4.71 3.49
C ASN A 92 21.89 -4.03 3.76
N LYS A 93 20.85 -4.43 3.00
CA LYS A 93 19.47 -4.01 3.24
C LYS A 93 18.56 -5.24 3.31
N GLY A 94 17.86 -5.40 4.42
CA GLY A 94 16.87 -6.47 4.53
C GLY A 94 15.74 -6.25 3.54
N PHE A 95 15.06 -5.13 3.64
CA PHE A 95 13.99 -4.68 2.74
C PHE A 95 14.27 -3.26 2.25
N SER A 96 14.04 -3.00 0.98
CA SER A 96 14.22 -1.67 0.39
C SER A 96 13.04 -1.31 -0.50
N THR A 97 12.60 -0.07 -0.42
CA THR A 97 11.74 0.52 -1.47
C THR A 97 12.58 1.37 -2.42
N GLY A 98 12.01 1.78 -3.55
CA GLY A 98 12.68 2.66 -4.48
C GLY A 98 11.74 3.21 -5.56
N LEU A 99 12.21 4.23 -6.25
CA LEU A 99 11.51 4.77 -7.40
C LEU A 99 11.54 3.80 -8.59
N CYS A 100 10.54 3.89 -9.44
CA CYS A 100 10.44 3.15 -10.67
C CYS A 100 11.65 3.39 -11.59
N VAL A 101 12.20 2.33 -12.17
CA VAL A 101 13.32 2.46 -13.10
C VAL A 101 12.84 2.94 -14.47
N GLY A 102 13.23 4.14 -14.84
CA GLY A 102 12.88 4.75 -16.14
C GLY A 102 11.41 5.10 -16.32
N GLY A 103 10.71 5.34 -15.23
CA GLY A 103 9.30 5.74 -15.21
C GLY A 103 8.95 6.56 -13.96
N ASP A 104 7.68 6.82 -13.80
CA ASP A 104 7.13 7.51 -12.63
C ASP A 104 6.51 6.52 -11.64
N GLY A 105 6.58 6.84 -10.38
CA GLY A 105 5.91 6.13 -9.30
C GLY A 105 6.87 5.41 -8.35
N ALA A 106 6.29 4.97 -7.26
CA ALA A 106 6.94 4.28 -6.17
C ALA A 106 5.95 3.29 -5.55
N PRO A 107 6.37 2.36 -4.68
CA PRO A 107 5.47 1.37 -4.11
C PRO A 107 4.50 1.99 -3.12
N ASN A 108 3.34 1.35 -3.01
CA ASN A 108 2.45 1.38 -1.87
C ASN A 108 2.16 -0.06 -1.42
N GLY A 109 1.43 -0.22 -0.34
CA GLY A 109 1.02 -1.53 0.12
C GLY A 109 1.23 -1.72 1.62
N HIS A 110 1.00 -2.95 2.07
CA HIS A 110 1.24 -3.28 3.46
C HIS A 110 2.27 -4.39 3.62
N ASN A 111 3.01 -4.30 4.72
CA ASN A 111 4.03 -5.25 5.10
C ASN A 111 3.71 -5.74 6.52
N TYR A 112 3.73 -7.05 6.74
CA TYR A 112 3.33 -7.65 8.00
C TYR A 112 4.29 -8.75 8.44
N GLU A 113 4.71 -8.71 9.72
CA GLU A 113 5.64 -9.66 10.34
C GLU A 113 6.94 -9.86 9.55
N PHE A 114 7.78 -8.84 9.61
CA PHE A 114 9.14 -8.90 9.11
C PHE A 114 10.11 -9.20 10.26
N ASN A 115 10.97 -10.20 10.10
CA ASN A 115 12.11 -10.48 10.96
C ASN A 115 13.39 -10.12 10.20
N LEU A 116 13.99 -8.99 10.54
CA LEU A 116 15.20 -8.48 9.88
C LEU A 116 16.34 -8.44 10.88
N ARG A 117 17.33 -9.30 10.69
CA ARG A 117 18.42 -9.49 11.68
C ARG A 117 19.79 -9.30 11.05
N ASN A 118 20.73 -8.77 11.86
CA ASN A 118 22.13 -8.62 11.46
C ASN A 118 22.32 -7.95 10.08
N CYS A 119 21.48 -6.99 9.74
CA CYS A 119 21.61 -6.21 8.51
C CYS A 119 22.35 -4.90 8.78
N GLU A 120 23.00 -4.32 7.77
CA GLU A 120 23.47 -2.93 7.89
C GLU A 120 22.27 -2.00 8.07
N THR A 121 21.23 -2.16 7.24
CA THR A 121 19.94 -1.48 7.39
C THR A 121 18.81 -2.49 7.30
N GLY A 122 17.94 -2.54 8.31
CA GLY A 122 16.79 -3.42 8.31
C GLY A 122 15.81 -3.05 7.20
N ILE A 123 15.22 -1.84 7.28
CA ILE A 123 14.27 -1.29 6.28
C ILE A 123 14.82 0.02 5.72
N TYR A 124 14.99 0.09 4.40
CA TYR A 124 15.48 1.25 3.68
C TYR A 124 14.41 1.80 2.73
N VAL A 125 13.77 2.92 3.08
CA VAL A 125 12.67 3.51 2.31
C VAL A 125 13.21 4.64 1.43
N ASP A 126 13.49 4.31 0.16
CA ASP A 126 14.04 5.23 -0.84
C ASP A 126 12.99 5.62 -1.90
N GLY A 127 11.78 5.77 -1.49
CA GLY A 127 10.64 6.18 -2.28
C GLY A 127 9.34 5.49 -1.86
N THR A 128 8.28 6.27 -1.79
CA THR A 128 6.91 5.80 -1.52
C THR A 128 5.95 6.53 -2.45
N SER A 129 4.83 5.90 -2.79
CA SER A 129 3.74 6.60 -3.45
C SER A 129 3.07 7.57 -2.47
N SER A 130 2.26 8.50 -2.99
CA SER A 130 1.50 9.44 -2.15
C SER A 130 0.47 8.74 -1.25
N ALA A 131 0.07 7.52 -1.58
CA ALA A 131 -0.80 6.67 -0.75
C ALA A 131 -0.11 6.23 0.55
N GLY A 132 1.22 6.12 0.54
CA GLY A 132 1.99 5.68 1.70
C GLY A 132 2.29 4.18 1.72
N ILE A 133 3.02 3.77 2.75
CA ILE A 133 3.39 2.36 2.99
C ILE A 133 3.28 2.03 4.47
N MET A 134 2.82 0.82 4.78
CA MET A 134 2.59 0.35 6.14
C MET A 134 3.52 -0.82 6.49
N PHE A 135 4.10 -0.79 7.69
CA PHE A 135 4.85 -1.89 8.30
C PHE A 135 4.22 -2.19 9.66
N THR A 136 3.72 -3.40 9.83
CA THR A 136 3.06 -3.82 11.06
C THR A 136 3.76 -5.07 11.61
N ARG A 137 4.09 -5.06 12.91
CA ARG A 137 4.79 -6.17 13.60
C ARG A 137 6.14 -6.53 12.94
N ALA A 138 6.91 -5.52 12.53
CA ALA A 138 8.28 -5.76 12.12
C ALA A 138 9.20 -5.88 13.34
N HIS A 139 9.99 -6.94 13.38
CA HIS A 139 11.07 -7.16 14.35
C HIS A 139 12.40 -6.90 13.67
N ILE A 140 13.09 -5.85 14.10
CA ILE A 140 14.37 -5.44 13.56
C ILE A 140 15.40 -5.55 14.69
N GLU A 141 16.33 -6.47 14.55
CA GLU A 141 17.26 -6.82 15.61
C GLU A 141 18.73 -6.86 15.12
N ASP A 142 19.64 -6.38 15.95
CA ASP A 142 21.08 -6.39 15.70
C ASP A 142 21.53 -5.76 14.37
N CYS A 143 20.73 -4.81 13.85
CA CYS A 143 21.10 -4.02 12.69
C CYS A 143 21.98 -2.81 13.08
N GLU A 144 22.75 -2.24 12.14
CA GLU A 144 23.40 -0.95 12.39
C GLU A 144 22.36 0.15 12.41
N LYS A 145 21.48 0.21 11.39
CA LYS A 145 20.30 1.07 11.34
C LYS A 145 19.05 0.23 11.22
N GLY A 146 18.05 0.51 12.06
CA GLY A 146 16.80 -0.20 12.00
C GLY A 146 15.99 0.19 10.77
N VAL A 147 15.63 1.47 10.70
CA VAL A 147 14.87 2.07 9.61
C VAL A 147 15.55 3.32 9.11
N VAL A 148 15.68 3.46 7.79
CA VAL A 148 16.14 4.69 7.13
C VAL A 148 15.07 5.12 6.14
N VAL A 149 14.64 6.39 6.21
CA VAL A 149 13.73 7.01 5.23
C VAL A 149 14.48 8.15 4.57
N THR A 150 14.72 8.04 3.26
CA THR A 150 15.52 9.00 2.51
C THR A 150 14.69 10.17 1.99
N SER A 151 15.39 11.21 1.54
CA SER A 151 14.77 12.39 0.93
C SER A 151 14.05 12.10 -0.40
N ALA A 152 14.20 10.93 -0.99
CA ALA A 152 13.45 10.50 -2.17
C ALA A 152 12.01 10.05 -1.83
N SER A 153 11.73 9.73 -0.57
CA SER A 153 10.39 9.37 -0.12
C SER A 153 9.51 10.60 0.05
N THR A 154 8.33 10.58 -0.56
CA THR A 154 7.36 11.70 -0.51
C THR A 154 6.04 11.34 0.16
N GLY A 155 5.66 10.06 0.15
CA GLY A 155 4.45 9.58 0.83
C GLY A 155 4.70 9.22 2.30
N PRO A 156 3.65 9.08 3.10
CA PRO A 156 3.77 8.72 4.50
C PRO A 156 4.26 7.27 4.69
N VAL A 157 4.98 7.05 5.78
CA VAL A 157 5.49 5.72 6.19
C VAL A 157 4.99 5.44 7.60
N GLN A 158 4.34 4.30 7.81
CA GLN A 158 3.83 3.91 9.13
C GLN A 158 4.49 2.64 9.65
N PHE A 159 4.88 2.67 10.92
CA PHE A 159 5.30 1.52 11.72
C PHE A 159 4.30 1.32 12.86
N TYR A 160 3.68 0.14 12.92
CA TYR A 160 2.66 -0.17 13.92
C TYR A 160 2.99 -1.47 14.67
N GLY A 161 3.11 -1.40 15.98
CA GLY A 161 3.45 -2.55 16.82
C GLY A 161 4.81 -3.19 16.47
N CYS A 162 5.77 -2.40 16.00
CA CYS A 162 7.10 -2.88 15.60
C CYS A 162 8.07 -2.85 16.78
N GLU A 163 9.02 -3.78 16.78
CA GLU A 163 10.14 -3.82 17.74
C GLU A 163 11.45 -3.51 17.01
N ILE A 164 12.22 -2.53 17.52
CA ILE A 164 13.42 -2.06 16.85
C ILE A 164 14.59 -2.03 17.82
N SER A 165 15.68 -2.70 17.43
CA SER A 165 16.97 -2.72 18.14
C SER A 165 18.10 -2.54 17.12
N ALA A 166 18.76 -1.38 17.14
CA ALA A 166 19.84 -1.04 16.21
C ALA A 166 21.00 -0.36 16.93
N SER A 167 22.21 -0.51 16.42
CA SER A 167 23.43 -0.04 17.12
C SER A 167 23.74 1.44 16.91
N ASP A 168 23.31 2.03 15.77
CA ASP A 168 23.46 3.47 15.46
C ASP A 168 22.13 4.20 15.63
N ALA A 169 21.18 3.95 14.75
CA ALA A 169 19.88 4.58 14.79
C ALA A 169 18.75 3.55 14.68
N ALA A 170 17.81 3.58 15.65
CA ALA A 170 16.60 2.78 15.52
C ALA A 170 15.77 3.22 14.30
N VAL A 171 15.62 4.54 14.15
CA VAL A 171 14.93 5.17 13.01
C VAL A 171 15.71 6.42 12.61
N LEU A 172 15.89 6.61 11.31
CA LEU A 172 16.50 7.80 10.74
C LEU A 172 15.62 8.36 9.61
N LEU A 173 15.06 9.57 9.83
CA LEU A 173 14.55 10.40 8.75
C LEU A 173 15.65 11.32 8.29
N GLU A 174 16.06 11.23 7.04
CA GLU A 174 17.14 12.05 6.50
C GLU A 174 16.77 13.54 6.41
N GLN A 175 17.79 14.37 6.33
CA GLN A 175 17.62 15.80 6.12
C GLN A 175 17.04 16.09 4.73
N GLY A 176 16.23 17.15 4.64
CA GLY A 176 15.59 17.59 3.37
C GLY A 176 14.43 16.73 2.90
N ILE A 177 13.98 15.78 3.71
CA ILE A 177 12.81 14.96 3.44
C ILE A 177 11.52 15.77 3.66
N SER A 178 10.52 15.52 2.83
CA SER A 178 9.15 16.05 3.01
C SER A 178 8.14 15.01 3.47
N SER A 179 8.57 13.77 3.61
CA SER A 179 7.73 12.66 4.05
C SER A 179 7.38 12.74 5.54
N LYS A 180 6.41 11.94 5.92
CA LYS A 180 5.96 11.79 7.30
C LYS A 180 6.20 10.36 7.76
N LEU A 181 6.84 10.19 8.90
CA LEU A 181 6.99 8.89 9.53
C LEU A 181 6.12 8.82 10.78
N MET A 182 5.32 7.78 10.86
CA MET A 182 4.48 7.50 12.02
C MET A 182 4.95 6.21 12.71
N MET A 183 5.10 6.27 14.02
CA MET A 183 5.33 5.12 14.90
C MET A 183 4.20 5.05 15.91
N GLN A 184 3.61 3.87 16.06
CA GLN A 184 2.53 3.67 17.01
C GLN A 184 2.60 2.29 17.66
N GLN A 185 2.42 2.25 18.98
CA GLN A 185 2.52 1.02 19.77
C GLN A 185 3.79 0.20 19.46
N CYS A 186 4.88 0.92 19.15
CA CYS A 186 6.18 0.32 18.88
C CYS A 186 6.99 0.17 20.17
N THR A 187 8.07 -0.60 20.08
CA THR A 187 9.09 -0.71 21.13
C THR A 187 10.45 -0.42 20.53
N VAL A 188 11.16 0.55 21.10
CA VAL A 188 12.55 0.87 20.74
C VAL A 188 13.46 0.36 21.85
N ASN A 189 14.13 -0.75 21.59
CA ASN A 189 15.01 -1.40 22.60
C ASN A 189 16.43 -0.85 22.59
N LYS A 190 16.94 -0.42 21.42
CA LYS A 190 18.28 0.12 21.24
C LYS A 190 18.32 1.05 20.03
N GLY A 191 19.21 2.06 20.09
CA GLY A 191 19.35 3.08 19.04
C GLY A 191 18.39 4.25 19.26
N GLU A 192 18.72 5.37 18.65
CA GLU A 192 17.99 6.63 18.77
C GLU A 192 16.97 6.75 17.65
N VAL A 193 15.82 7.36 17.90
CA VAL A 193 14.88 7.79 16.86
C VAL A 193 15.30 9.20 16.42
N LYS A 194 15.81 9.34 15.20
CA LYS A 194 16.35 10.58 14.65
C LYS A 194 15.47 11.12 13.52
N GLY A 195 14.83 12.24 13.74
CA GLY A 195 14.18 13.03 12.69
C GLY A 195 15.08 14.21 12.30
N LEU A 196 15.80 14.12 11.18
CA LEU A 196 16.63 15.23 10.69
C LEU A 196 15.87 16.16 9.77
N GLY A 197 14.74 15.73 9.23
CA GLY A 197 13.80 16.49 8.39
C GLY A 197 12.41 15.86 8.39
N GLY A 198 11.44 16.47 7.72
CA GLY A 198 10.07 15.98 7.63
C GLY A 198 9.29 16.00 8.93
N ASP A 199 8.26 15.17 9.01
CA ASP A 199 7.39 15.08 10.17
C ASP A 199 7.55 13.73 10.88
N LEU A 200 7.91 13.77 12.16
CA LEU A 200 8.04 12.61 13.03
C LEU A 200 6.81 12.56 13.97
N ILE A 201 5.95 11.56 13.79
CA ILE A 201 4.77 11.34 14.62
C ILE A 201 4.97 10.05 15.39
N VAL A 202 5.16 10.13 16.71
CA VAL A 202 5.38 8.95 17.57
C VAL A 202 4.37 8.96 18.69
N SER A 203 3.56 7.91 18.76
CA SER A 203 2.59 7.80 19.83
C SER A 203 2.52 6.40 20.44
N ASP A 204 2.17 6.37 21.71
CA ASP A 204 1.96 5.13 22.49
C ASP A 204 3.12 4.11 22.33
N THR A 205 4.35 4.62 22.22
CA THR A 205 5.57 3.84 21.95
C THR A 205 6.42 3.72 23.21
N ASP A 206 6.99 2.53 23.43
CA ASP A 206 7.89 2.22 24.54
C ASP A 206 9.37 2.46 24.15
N PHE A 207 10.05 3.34 24.88
CA PHE A 207 11.46 3.60 24.73
C PHE A 207 12.25 2.94 25.86
N ASN A 208 12.88 1.80 25.57
CA ASN A 208 13.74 1.06 26.47
C ASN A 208 15.24 1.41 26.27
N ASN A 209 15.56 2.12 25.20
CA ASN A 209 16.91 2.52 24.80
C ASN A 209 17.56 3.52 25.79
N ASP A 210 18.87 3.68 25.69
CA ASP A 210 19.61 4.69 26.43
C ASP A 210 19.35 6.09 25.87
N ALA A 211 19.56 7.10 26.73
CA ALA A 211 19.44 8.51 26.33
C ALA A 211 20.59 8.96 25.39
N PRO A 212 20.32 9.86 24.44
CA PRO A 212 19.02 10.42 24.12
C PRO A 212 18.15 9.39 23.37
N GLN A 213 16.84 9.34 23.69
CA GLN A 213 15.94 8.41 23.03
C GLN A 213 15.44 8.93 21.70
N VAL A 214 15.21 10.25 21.62
CA VAL A 214 14.70 10.92 20.43
C VAL A 214 15.53 12.16 20.13
N TYR A 215 15.92 12.32 18.87
CA TYR A 215 16.55 13.52 18.34
C TYR A 215 15.68 14.14 17.27
N ILE A 216 15.36 15.44 17.40
CA ILE A 216 14.59 16.21 16.44
C ILE A 216 15.51 17.30 15.90
N GLY A 217 15.94 17.17 14.64
CA GLY A 217 16.83 18.11 13.97
C GLY A 217 16.15 19.44 13.63
N SER A 218 16.95 20.41 13.23
CA SER A 218 16.48 21.77 12.91
C SER A 218 15.40 21.82 11.82
N ASP A 219 15.44 20.87 10.89
CA ASP A 219 14.59 20.83 9.70
C ASP A 219 13.39 19.88 9.89
N ALA A 220 13.27 19.24 11.05
CA ALA A 220 12.19 18.31 11.38
C ALA A 220 11.11 18.96 12.25
N ARG A 221 9.88 18.43 12.12
CA ARG A 221 8.78 18.69 13.05
C ARG A 221 8.43 17.41 13.78
N ALA A 222 7.89 17.51 14.99
CA ALA A 222 7.51 16.30 15.73
C ALA A 222 6.21 16.46 16.51
N ILE A 223 5.47 15.35 16.55
CA ILE A 223 4.37 15.12 17.48
C ILE A 223 4.70 13.86 18.26
N LEU A 224 4.97 13.98 19.55
CA LEU A 224 5.29 12.89 20.46
C LEU A 224 4.19 12.80 21.51
N THR A 225 3.33 11.77 21.46
CA THR A 225 2.13 11.69 22.30
C THR A 225 2.05 10.37 23.06
N GLY A 226 1.90 10.43 24.39
CA GLY A 226 1.65 9.26 25.22
C GLY A 226 2.74 8.21 25.23
N ASN A 227 3.96 8.57 24.85
CA ASN A 227 5.10 7.65 24.82
C ASN A 227 5.59 7.35 26.24
N ARG A 228 6.08 6.16 26.43
CA ARG A 228 6.60 5.66 27.72
C ARG A 228 8.13 5.48 27.63
N PHE A 229 8.84 5.86 28.68
CA PHE A 229 10.28 5.79 28.76
C PHE A 229 10.68 4.94 29.97
N ALA A 230 11.42 3.85 29.74
CA ALA A 230 11.93 2.99 30.82
C ALA A 230 12.96 3.71 31.72
N LYS A 231 13.64 4.72 31.17
CA LYS A 231 14.59 5.61 31.86
C LYS A 231 14.03 7.04 31.83
N LYS A 232 14.75 7.98 32.44
CA LYS A 232 14.38 9.40 32.33
C LYS A 232 14.33 9.78 30.84
N ALA A 233 13.19 10.32 30.41
CA ALA A 233 13.03 10.81 29.05
C ALA A 233 14.09 11.88 28.72
N ASP A 234 14.82 11.70 27.64
CA ASP A 234 15.74 12.67 27.07
C ASP A 234 15.42 12.83 25.58
N ILE A 235 14.77 13.94 25.26
CA ILE A 235 14.35 14.31 23.89
C ILE A 235 15.19 15.52 23.53
N ASN A 236 16.17 15.30 22.67
CA ASN A 236 17.02 16.38 22.15
C ASN A 236 16.29 17.06 20.99
N ASN A 237 15.60 18.17 21.29
CA ASN A 237 14.82 18.93 20.32
C ASN A 237 15.60 20.15 19.84
N GLN A 238 16.07 20.13 18.59
CA GLN A 238 16.75 21.23 17.90
C GLN A 238 15.89 21.84 16.79
N SER A 239 14.60 21.47 16.70
CA SER A 239 13.70 21.94 15.64
C SER A 239 13.59 23.45 15.62
N LEU A 240 13.58 24.02 14.39
CA LEU A 240 13.20 25.41 14.14
C LEU A 240 11.68 25.58 13.97
N PHE A 241 10.92 24.51 14.08
CA PHE A 241 9.47 24.50 13.92
C PHE A 241 8.77 24.11 15.22
N GLU A 242 7.49 24.37 15.28
CA GLU A 242 6.67 23.93 16.41
C GLU A 242 6.69 22.40 16.51
N CYS A 243 7.10 21.89 17.69
CA CYS A 243 6.98 20.49 18.06
C CYS A 243 6.00 20.34 19.22
N ARG A 244 5.28 19.22 19.23
CA ARG A 244 4.30 18.94 20.27
C ARG A 244 4.69 17.69 21.01
N ILE A 245 4.93 17.82 22.31
CA ILE A 245 5.35 16.72 23.18
C ILE A 245 4.39 16.64 24.36
N ASP A 246 3.65 15.53 24.43
CA ASP A 246 2.73 15.26 25.53
C ASP A 246 2.96 13.84 26.05
N HIS A 247 3.18 13.73 27.36
CA HIS A 247 3.38 12.46 28.04
C HIS A 247 2.10 11.86 28.60
N THR A 248 0.94 12.52 28.38
CA THR A 248 -0.35 11.97 28.82
C THR A 248 -0.63 10.68 28.05
N PRO A 249 -0.91 9.57 28.75
CA PRO A 249 -1.24 8.31 28.07
C PRO A 249 -2.43 8.48 27.12
N VAL A 250 -2.30 7.92 25.93
CA VAL A 250 -3.39 7.86 24.95
C VAL A 250 -4.14 6.54 25.15
N GLU A 251 -5.45 6.63 25.35
CA GLU A 251 -6.29 5.43 25.41
C GLU A 251 -6.52 4.90 23.99
N MET A 252 -5.78 3.86 23.65
CA MET A 252 -5.90 3.19 22.35
C MET A 252 -6.10 1.70 22.58
N LYS A 253 -6.92 1.07 21.73
CA LYS A 253 -7.04 -0.37 21.70
C LYS A 253 -5.68 -0.96 21.29
N PRO A 254 -5.16 -1.96 22.01
CA PRO A 254 -3.93 -2.65 21.60
C PRO A 254 -4.09 -3.26 20.21
N LEU A 255 -3.00 -3.26 19.42
CA LEU A 255 -2.95 -3.97 18.15
C LEU A 255 -3.23 -5.46 18.41
N PRO A 256 -4.30 -6.04 17.83
CA PRO A 256 -4.64 -7.42 18.10
C PRO A 256 -3.61 -8.39 17.51
N GLU A 257 -3.53 -9.57 18.12
CA GLU A 257 -2.83 -10.69 17.50
C GLU A 257 -3.62 -11.15 16.28
N PHE A 258 -2.95 -11.25 15.13
CA PHE A 258 -3.55 -11.88 13.96
C PHE A 258 -3.19 -13.37 13.98
N PRO A 259 -4.15 -14.27 13.76
CA PRO A 259 -3.88 -15.71 13.79
C PRO A 259 -2.84 -16.09 12.74
N GLU A 260 -1.88 -16.93 13.10
CA GLU A 260 -0.91 -17.45 12.14
C GLU A 260 -1.64 -18.13 10.98
N MET A 261 -1.31 -17.72 9.75
CA MET A 261 -1.96 -18.21 8.53
C MET A 261 -1.37 -19.55 8.11
N LYS A 262 -1.67 -20.59 8.88
CA LYS A 262 -1.40 -21.97 8.45
C LYS A 262 -2.49 -22.39 7.47
N VAL A 263 -2.08 -22.80 6.27
CA VAL A 263 -2.99 -23.36 5.28
C VAL A 263 -3.58 -24.64 5.86
N PRO A 264 -4.91 -24.74 6.03
CA PRO A 264 -5.51 -25.97 6.51
C PRO A 264 -5.32 -27.11 5.50
N GLU A 265 -5.34 -28.33 5.98
CA GLU A 265 -5.21 -29.48 5.10
C GLU A 265 -6.46 -29.62 4.21
N THR A 266 -6.38 -29.08 3.00
CA THR A 266 -7.45 -29.13 2.00
C THR A 266 -7.23 -30.33 1.07
N LYS A 267 -7.78 -31.47 1.41
CA LYS A 267 -7.66 -32.70 0.61
C LYS A 267 -8.91 -33.57 0.72
N PRO A 268 -9.19 -34.39 -0.29
CA PRO A 268 -10.24 -35.40 -0.21
C PRO A 268 -9.89 -36.51 0.82
N LEU A 269 -10.86 -37.27 1.23
CA LEU A 269 -10.64 -38.38 2.19
C LEU A 269 -9.68 -39.47 1.64
N ARG A 270 -9.61 -39.58 0.31
CA ARG A 270 -8.71 -40.52 -0.39
C ARG A 270 -8.04 -39.83 -1.56
N MET A 271 -6.81 -40.23 -1.87
CA MET A 271 -6.06 -39.69 -3.04
C MET A 271 -6.31 -40.53 -4.33
N ALA A 272 -7.44 -41.27 -4.39
CA ALA A 272 -7.84 -41.97 -5.61
C ALA A 272 -8.30 -40.97 -6.68
N LEU A 273 -7.88 -41.19 -7.92
CA LEU A 273 -8.16 -40.33 -9.06
C LEU A 273 -9.24 -40.92 -9.96
N TYR A 274 -10.26 -40.13 -10.28
CA TYR A 274 -11.36 -40.48 -11.20
C TYR A 274 -11.38 -39.45 -12.33
N ASN A 275 -10.89 -39.83 -13.52
CA ASN A 275 -10.90 -38.94 -14.67
C ASN A 275 -12.31 -38.91 -15.30
N VAL A 276 -12.90 -37.73 -15.44
CA VAL A 276 -14.26 -37.58 -15.99
C VAL A 276 -14.41 -38.12 -17.41
N LEU A 277 -13.31 -38.19 -18.18
CA LEU A 277 -13.32 -38.77 -19.54
C LEU A 277 -13.68 -40.24 -19.51
N ASP A 278 -13.29 -40.99 -18.46
CA ASP A 278 -13.63 -42.39 -18.28
C ASP A 278 -15.11 -42.62 -18.03
N PHE A 279 -15.82 -41.54 -17.64
CA PHE A 279 -17.26 -41.55 -17.41
C PHE A 279 -18.05 -40.97 -18.59
N GLY A 280 -17.35 -40.64 -19.68
CA GLY A 280 -17.94 -40.18 -20.92
C GLY A 280 -18.04 -38.66 -21.05
N ALA A 281 -17.34 -37.89 -20.21
CA ALA A 281 -17.21 -36.45 -20.47
C ALA A 281 -16.36 -36.18 -21.71
N GLU A 282 -16.73 -35.14 -22.46
CA GLU A 282 -16.05 -34.75 -23.69
C GLU A 282 -15.85 -33.24 -23.69
N PRO A 283 -14.61 -32.76 -23.42
CA PRO A 283 -14.31 -31.36 -23.59
C PRO A 283 -14.32 -31.01 -25.07
N PHE A 284 -14.82 -29.83 -25.42
CA PHE A 284 -14.59 -29.36 -26.77
C PHE A 284 -13.31 -28.50 -26.81
N VAL A 285 -12.52 -28.75 -27.86
CA VAL A 285 -11.31 -28.00 -28.13
C VAL A 285 -11.69 -26.89 -29.10
N VAL A 286 -11.49 -25.65 -28.67
CA VAL A 286 -11.70 -24.51 -29.56
C VAL A 286 -10.54 -24.47 -30.57
N PRO A 287 -10.81 -24.56 -31.88
CA PRO A 287 -9.73 -24.52 -32.86
C PRO A 287 -9.07 -23.15 -32.85
N PHE A 288 -7.74 -23.16 -32.72
CA PHE A 288 -6.93 -21.96 -32.84
C PHE A 288 -6.82 -21.57 -34.32
N THR A 289 -7.33 -20.41 -34.68
CA THR A 289 -7.00 -19.80 -35.98
C THR A 289 -5.95 -18.73 -35.75
N ALA A 290 -4.73 -18.97 -36.24
CA ALA A 290 -3.67 -17.97 -36.26
C ALA A 290 -4.05 -16.90 -37.31
N SER A 291 -4.24 -15.65 -36.91
CA SER A 291 -4.28 -14.54 -37.85
C SER A 291 -2.88 -14.21 -38.35
N SER A 292 -2.71 -14.16 -39.67
CA SER A 292 -1.41 -13.86 -40.29
C SER A 292 -0.90 -12.42 -40.04
N THR A 293 -1.70 -11.57 -39.40
CA THR A 293 -1.40 -10.14 -39.19
C THR A 293 -1.29 -9.68 -37.74
N SER A 294 -1.56 -10.57 -36.80
CA SER A 294 -1.38 -10.27 -35.39
C SER A 294 -0.91 -11.50 -34.63
N MET A 295 -0.04 -11.31 -33.64
CA MET A 295 0.40 -12.37 -32.70
C MET A 295 -0.72 -12.91 -31.81
N TRP A 296 -1.98 -12.57 -32.05
CA TRP A 296 -3.12 -12.87 -31.19
C TRP A 296 -3.99 -13.95 -31.83
N LEU A 297 -4.32 -14.95 -31.03
CA LEU A 297 -5.18 -16.04 -31.40
C LEU A 297 -6.65 -15.60 -31.32
N GLN A 298 -7.43 -15.82 -32.36
CA GLN A 298 -8.89 -15.68 -32.32
C GLN A 298 -9.52 -17.04 -32.04
N ILE A 299 -10.43 -17.07 -31.09
CA ILE A 299 -11.13 -18.26 -30.65
C ILE A 299 -12.61 -18.06 -30.89
N ASP A 300 -13.22 -18.86 -31.76
CA ASP A 300 -14.65 -18.92 -31.92
C ASP A 300 -15.23 -19.95 -30.93
N ILE A 301 -15.54 -19.48 -29.72
CA ILE A 301 -16.07 -20.33 -28.66
C ILE A 301 -17.55 -20.67 -28.92
N ARG A 302 -18.35 -19.77 -29.52
CA ARG A 302 -19.81 -19.96 -29.70
C ARG A 302 -20.17 -21.11 -30.60
N SER A 303 -19.55 -21.19 -31.77
CA SER A 303 -19.81 -22.28 -32.71
C SER A 303 -19.42 -23.65 -32.13
N GLY A 304 -18.37 -23.69 -31.31
CA GLY A 304 -17.99 -24.91 -30.59
C GLY A 304 -18.99 -25.30 -29.50
N LEU A 305 -19.48 -24.31 -28.73
CA LEU A 305 -20.46 -24.52 -27.64
C LEU A 305 -21.83 -25.01 -28.12
N GLU A 306 -22.32 -24.56 -29.26
CA GLU A 306 -23.59 -25.00 -29.79
C GLU A 306 -23.63 -26.50 -30.05
N MET A 307 -22.57 -27.07 -30.56
CA MET A 307 -22.44 -28.51 -30.87
C MET A 307 -21.84 -29.33 -29.73
N ALA A 308 -21.34 -28.71 -28.67
CA ALA A 308 -20.69 -29.42 -27.58
C ALA A 308 -21.67 -30.30 -26.82
N LYS A 309 -21.18 -31.45 -26.40
CA LYS A 309 -21.93 -32.42 -25.58
C LYS A 309 -22.18 -31.84 -24.19
N ASP A 310 -23.36 -32.12 -23.63
CA ASP A 310 -23.63 -31.89 -22.21
C ASP A 310 -22.86 -32.88 -21.35
N ASN A 311 -22.06 -32.40 -20.44
CA ASN A 311 -21.21 -33.19 -19.55
C ASN A 311 -21.79 -33.36 -18.13
N THR A 312 -22.98 -32.83 -17.86
CA THR A 312 -23.58 -32.87 -16.51
C THR A 312 -23.59 -34.27 -15.93
N GLU A 313 -24.19 -35.22 -16.67
CA GLU A 313 -24.32 -36.60 -16.18
C GLU A 313 -22.99 -37.33 -16.03
N ALA A 314 -22.04 -37.10 -16.95
CA ALA A 314 -20.73 -37.72 -16.92
C ALA A 314 -19.91 -37.25 -15.70
N ILE A 315 -19.89 -35.94 -15.45
CA ILE A 315 -19.19 -35.39 -14.28
C ILE A 315 -19.85 -35.87 -12.98
N GLN A 316 -21.19 -35.85 -12.90
CA GLN A 316 -21.90 -36.29 -11.69
C GLN A 316 -21.66 -37.79 -11.42
N LYS A 317 -21.64 -38.65 -12.45
CA LYS A 317 -21.32 -40.06 -12.29
C LYS A 317 -19.92 -40.30 -11.73
N ALA A 318 -18.94 -39.48 -12.16
CA ALA A 318 -17.60 -39.59 -11.60
C ALA A 318 -17.56 -39.18 -10.10
N LEU A 319 -18.28 -38.12 -9.74
CA LEU A 319 -18.43 -37.65 -8.37
C LEU A 319 -19.10 -38.69 -7.47
N ASP A 320 -20.20 -39.29 -7.96
CA ASP A 320 -20.95 -40.33 -7.22
C ASP A 320 -20.10 -41.62 -7.07
N LYS A 321 -19.34 -41.96 -8.10
CA LYS A 321 -18.40 -43.10 -8.04
C LYS A 321 -17.32 -42.89 -6.99
N ALA A 322 -16.66 -41.74 -7.00
CA ALA A 322 -15.66 -41.40 -5.99
C ALA A 322 -16.25 -41.48 -4.58
N ALA A 323 -17.43 -40.91 -4.37
CA ALA A 323 -18.14 -40.95 -3.09
C ALA A 323 -18.47 -42.39 -2.65
N SER A 324 -18.96 -43.21 -3.57
CA SER A 324 -19.31 -44.61 -3.30
C SER A 324 -18.10 -45.49 -2.88
N GLU A 325 -16.91 -45.06 -3.24
CA GLU A 325 -15.64 -45.73 -2.88
C GLU A 325 -14.92 -45.06 -1.68
N GLY A 326 -15.59 -44.13 -1.01
CA GLY A 326 -15.10 -43.50 0.22
C GLY A 326 -14.29 -42.23 0.01
N GLY A 327 -14.51 -41.53 -1.09
CA GLY A 327 -13.89 -40.25 -1.44
C GLY A 327 -12.85 -40.36 -2.57
N GLY A 328 -12.34 -39.20 -3.00
CA GLY A 328 -11.30 -39.14 -4.04
C GLY A 328 -11.27 -37.84 -4.79
N ILE A 329 -10.39 -37.74 -5.75
CA ILE A 329 -10.22 -36.61 -6.67
C ILE A 329 -10.95 -36.94 -7.98
N VAL A 330 -11.98 -36.19 -8.30
CA VAL A 330 -12.61 -36.20 -9.62
C VAL A 330 -11.93 -35.16 -10.49
N TYR A 331 -11.17 -35.63 -11.45
CA TYR A 331 -10.28 -34.80 -12.26
C TYR A 331 -10.87 -34.46 -13.62
N LEU A 332 -10.92 -33.16 -13.91
CA LEU A 332 -11.24 -32.63 -15.22
C LEU A 332 -9.95 -32.25 -15.94
N PRO A 333 -9.50 -32.96 -16.96
CA PRO A 333 -8.40 -32.50 -17.81
C PRO A 333 -8.66 -31.14 -18.43
N GLY A 334 -7.60 -30.46 -18.86
CA GLY A 334 -7.71 -29.15 -19.53
C GLY A 334 -8.64 -29.22 -20.72
N GLY A 335 -9.55 -28.23 -20.82
CA GLY A 335 -10.54 -28.13 -21.86
C GLY A 335 -11.80 -27.42 -21.39
N ARG A 336 -12.76 -27.21 -22.29
CA ARG A 336 -14.04 -26.55 -21.99
C ARG A 336 -15.15 -27.58 -22.00
N TYR A 337 -15.91 -27.63 -20.93
CA TYR A 337 -16.97 -28.60 -20.71
C TYR A 337 -18.33 -27.90 -20.62
N LYS A 338 -19.22 -28.10 -21.58
CA LYS A 338 -20.58 -27.62 -21.52
C LYS A 338 -21.36 -28.36 -20.44
N VAL A 339 -22.06 -27.63 -19.57
CA VAL A 339 -22.82 -28.20 -18.45
C VAL A 339 -24.18 -27.54 -18.38
N LEU A 340 -25.24 -28.32 -18.61
CA LEU A 340 -26.61 -27.83 -18.65
C LEU A 340 -27.38 -27.99 -17.33
N GLY A 341 -26.94 -28.89 -16.46
CA GLY A 341 -27.52 -29.18 -15.15
C GLY A 341 -26.64 -28.74 -13.98
N ASN A 342 -27.14 -28.92 -12.78
CA ASN A 342 -26.42 -28.64 -11.54
C ASN A 342 -25.56 -29.84 -11.14
N LEU A 343 -24.50 -29.57 -10.39
CA LEU A 343 -23.57 -30.58 -9.88
C LEU A 343 -23.53 -30.54 -8.34
N THR A 344 -23.31 -31.70 -7.74
CA THR A 344 -23.07 -31.82 -6.29
C THR A 344 -21.78 -32.57 -6.03
N VAL A 345 -20.85 -31.96 -5.32
CA VAL A 345 -19.63 -32.62 -4.84
C VAL A 345 -19.93 -33.28 -3.50
N PRO A 346 -19.90 -34.62 -3.42
CA PRO A 346 -20.21 -35.33 -2.20
C PRO A 346 -19.13 -35.20 -1.13
N THR A 347 -19.47 -35.52 0.11
CA THR A 347 -18.53 -35.54 1.24
C THR A 347 -17.30 -36.40 0.92
N GLY A 348 -16.12 -35.88 1.22
CA GLY A 348 -14.83 -36.55 1.02
C GLY A 348 -14.32 -36.54 -0.41
N VAL A 349 -15.00 -35.86 -1.32
CA VAL A 349 -14.62 -35.74 -2.73
C VAL A 349 -14.12 -34.33 -3.06
N GLU A 350 -13.10 -34.24 -3.89
CA GLU A 350 -12.62 -32.98 -4.48
C GLU A 350 -12.87 -32.99 -5.99
N LEU A 351 -13.53 -31.98 -6.51
CA LEU A 351 -13.61 -31.70 -7.93
C LEU A 351 -12.40 -30.86 -8.34
N ARG A 352 -11.49 -31.43 -9.13
CA ARG A 352 -10.19 -30.83 -9.47
C ARG A 352 -10.03 -30.62 -10.97
N GLY A 353 -9.62 -29.42 -11.34
CA GLY A 353 -9.19 -29.08 -12.69
C GLY A 353 -7.68 -29.02 -12.85
N ALA A 354 -7.26 -28.61 -14.06
CA ALA A 354 -5.88 -28.48 -14.48
C ALA A 354 -5.33 -27.04 -14.36
N SER A 355 -6.02 -26.15 -13.68
CA SER A 355 -5.58 -24.76 -13.53
C SER A 355 -4.93 -24.55 -12.17
N ASP A 356 -3.69 -24.09 -12.17
CA ASP A 356 -2.97 -23.72 -10.94
C ASP A 356 -3.22 -22.25 -10.53
N PHE A 357 -3.76 -21.46 -11.44
CA PHE A 357 -3.88 -20.03 -11.29
C PHE A 357 -5.13 -19.48 -11.99
N ALA A 358 -6.09 -19.02 -11.20
CA ALA A 358 -7.43 -18.71 -11.65
C ALA A 358 -7.70 -17.23 -11.98
N THR A 359 -6.69 -16.34 -11.93
CA THR A 359 -6.91 -14.88 -12.01
C THR A 359 -7.68 -14.45 -13.24
N ILE A 360 -7.44 -15.08 -14.38
CA ILE A 360 -8.13 -14.78 -15.62
C ILE A 360 -8.37 -16.08 -16.39
N PRO A 361 -9.62 -16.54 -16.51
CA PRO A 361 -9.94 -17.73 -17.29
C PRO A 361 -9.79 -17.42 -18.78
N ARG A 362 -8.57 -17.49 -19.30
CA ARG A 362 -8.21 -17.19 -20.69
C ARG A 362 -8.21 -18.40 -21.60
N GLY A 363 -9.10 -19.35 -21.38
CA GLY A 363 -9.12 -20.56 -22.22
C GLY A 363 -8.04 -21.58 -21.88
N HIS A 364 -7.33 -21.44 -20.76
CA HIS A 364 -6.37 -22.39 -20.25
C HIS A 364 -6.94 -23.18 -19.09
N GLY A 365 -6.47 -24.41 -18.90
CA GLY A 365 -6.93 -25.28 -17.84
C GLY A 365 -8.33 -25.85 -18.09
N SER A 366 -9.05 -26.14 -17.02
CA SER A 366 -10.36 -26.78 -17.05
C SER A 366 -11.45 -25.73 -16.81
N ILE A 367 -12.36 -25.59 -17.78
CA ILE A 367 -13.42 -24.58 -17.77
C ILE A 367 -14.78 -25.26 -17.85
N LEU A 368 -15.66 -24.99 -16.90
CA LEU A 368 -17.07 -25.36 -16.96
C LEU A 368 -17.88 -24.24 -17.55
N GLU A 369 -18.52 -24.50 -18.71
CA GLU A 369 -19.43 -23.58 -19.37
C GLU A 369 -20.84 -23.77 -18.79
N VAL A 370 -21.27 -22.81 -17.96
CA VAL A 370 -22.47 -22.93 -17.12
C VAL A 370 -23.70 -22.40 -17.84
N TYR A 371 -24.72 -23.25 -17.99
CA TYR A 371 -26.02 -22.91 -18.54
C TYR A 371 -27.15 -23.08 -17.51
N ALA A 372 -26.89 -23.79 -16.43
CA ALA A 372 -27.89 -24.10 -15.41
C ALA A 372 -28.44 -22.84 -14.72
N GLY A 373 -29.75 -22.79 -14.50
CA GLY A 373 -30.38 -21.77 -13.66
C GLY A 373 -30.57 -20.41 -14.34
N ARG A 374 -30.42 -20.28 -15.66
CA ARG A 374 -30.64 -19.03 -16.40
C ARG A 374 -32.02 -18.42 -16.10
N GLY A 375 -32.05 -17.12 -15.76
CA GLY A 375 -33.26 -16.37 -15.39
C GLY A 375 -33.76 -16.68 -13.97
N GLN A 376 -32.99 -17.33 -13.12
CA GLN A 376 -33.43 -17.80 -11.80
C GLN A 376 -32.43 -17.36 -10.70
N ALA A 377 -32.43 -16.08 -10.36
CA ALA A 377 -31.50 -15.57 -9.33
C ALA A 377 -31.56 -16.32 -7.98
N GLN A 378 -32.75 -16.83 -7.63
CA GLN A 378 -33.01 -17.58 -6.39
C GLN A 378 -33.14 -19.10 -6.65
N GLY A 379 -32.67 -19.57 -7.81
CA GLY A 379 -32.65 -20.98 -8.16
C GLY A 379 -31.64 -21.81 -7.37
N GLU A 380 -31.57 -23.09 -7.72
CA GLU A 380 -30.60 -24.03 -7.18
C GLU A 380 -29.18 -23.66 -7.66
N ALA A 381 -28.20 -23.61 -6.76
CA ALA A 381 -26.82 -23.29 -7.11
C ALA A 381 -26.24 -24.29 -8.10
N PHE A 382 -25.39 -23.78 -9.02
CA PHE A 382 -24.79 -24.61 -10.04
C PHE A 382 -23.92 -25.72 -9.48
N LEU A 383 -22.99 -25.39 -8.57
CA LEU A 383 -22.13 -26.36 -7.88
C LEU A 383 -22.40 -26.33 -6.37
N LYS A 384 -22.84 -27.46 -5.83
CA LYS A 384 -23.06 -27.60 -4.38
C LYS A 384 -21.92 -28.40 -3.76
N LEU A 385 -21.36 -27.89 -2.66
CA LEU A 385 -20.30 -28.55 -1.89
C LEU A 385 -20.89 -29.13 -0.60
N SER A 386 -20.94 -30.46 -0.49
CA SER A 386 -21.31 -31.15 0.75
C SER A 386 -20.24 -30.93 1.82
N ALA A 387 -20.55 -31.16 3.11
CA ALA A 387 -19.59 -31.06 4.19
C ALA A 387 -18.32 -31.89 3.90
N GLY A 388 -17.13 -31.32 4.12
CA GLY A 388 -15.85 -32.02 3.88
C GLY A 388 -15.55 -32.30 2.41
N SER A 389 -16.13 -31.52 1.48
CA SER A 389 -15.78 -31.58 0.06
C SER A 389 -15.14 -30.28 -0.42
N GLY A 390 -14.56 -30.31 -1.62
CA GLY A 390 -13.93 -29.12 -2.16
C GLY A 390 -13.87 -29.05 -3.67
N VAL A 391 -13.49 -27.86 -4.15
CA VAL A 391 -13.24 -27.59 -5.56
C VAL A 391 -11.88 -26.89 -5.70
N ARG A 392 -11.11 -27.31 -6.71
CA ARG A 392 -9.76 -26.76 -6.92
C ARG A 392 -9.40 -26.68 -8.40
N GLY A 393 -8.75 -25.59 -8.78
CA GLY A 393 -8.11 -25.45 -10.10
C GLY A 393 -9.08 -25.42 -11.29
N LEU A 394 -10.26 -24.86 -11.10
CA LEU A 394 -11.33 -24.77 -12.12
C LEU A 394 -11.69 -23.33 -12.44
N SER A 395 -12.15 -23.11 -13.65
CA SER A 395 -12.84 -21.87 -14.01
C SER A 395 -14.30 -22.13 -14.40
N PHE A 396 -15.16 -21.20 -14.05
CA PHE A 396 -16.59 -21.22 -14.42
C PHE A 396 -16.88 -20.04 -15.34
N ASP A 397 -17.45 -20.33 -16.49
CA ASP A 397 -17.79 -19.32 -17.50
C ASP A 397 -19.30 -19.35 -17.78
N TYR A 398 -19.89 -18.17 -17.97
CA TYR A 398 -21.33 -18.02 -18.26
C TYR A 398 -21.48 -17.49 -19.68
N PRO A 399 -21.50 -18.34 -20.71
CA PRO A 399 -21.43 -17.94 -22.11
C PRO A 399 -22.66 -17.18 -22.60
N GLU A 400 -23.77 -17.22 -21.87
CA GLU A 400 -25.00 -16.49 -22.20
C GLU A 400 -25.05 -15.07 -21.57
N GLN A 401 -24.04 -14.69 -20.75
CA GLN A 401 -23.83 -13.30 -20.35
C GLN A 401 -23.08 -12.57 -21.44
N VAL A 402 -23.78 -11.81 -22.25
CA VAL A 402 -23.21 -11.13 -23.41
C VAL A 402 -23.05 -9.63 -23.17
N SER A 403 -21.89 -9.07 -23.47
CA SER A 403 -21.59 -7.66 -23.26
C SER A 403 -22.52 -6.71 -24.02
N SER A 404 -23.01 -7.13 -25.18
CA SER A 404 -23.96 -6.34 -25.96
C SER A 404 -25.33 -6.12 -25.26
N ALA A 405 -25.66 -6.94 -24.27
CA ALA A 405 -26.86 -6.79 -23.48
C ALA A 405 -26.72 -5.83 -22.29
N LEU A 406 -25.47 -5.50 -21.90
CA LEU A 406 -25.25 -4.58 -20.77
C LEU A 406 -25.89 -3.19 -21.03
N PRO A 407 -26.49 -2.58 -20.01
CA PRO A 407 -26.44 -2.94 -18.59
C PRO A 407 -27.41 -4.05 -18.14
N THR A 408 -28.18 -4.67 -19.04
CA THR A 408 -29.05 -5.79 -18.68
C THR A 408 -28.21 -7.05 -18.46
N VAL A 409 -28.23 -7.57 -17.25
CA VAL A 409 -27.55 -8.79 -16.85
C VAL A 409 -28.54 -9.95 -16.78
N THR A 410 -28.14 -11.12 -17.29
CA THR A 410 -28.93 -12.33 -17.14
C THR A 410 -28.80 -12.87 -15.72
N GLU A 411 -29.88 -13.06 -15.03
CA GLU A 411 -29.90 -13.60 -13.67
C GLU A 411 -29.50 -15.08 -13.66
N TYR A 412 -28.70 -15.46 -12.65
CA TYR A 412 -28.33 -16.83 -12.35
C TYR A 412 -28.29 -17.04 -10.82
N PRO A 413 -28.50 -18.28 -10.32
CA PRO A 413 -28.26 -18.59 -8.91
C PRO A 413 -26.77 -18.50 -8.58
N TYR A 414 -26.40 -18.81 -7.34
CA TYR A 414 -24.98 -18.88 -6.97
C TYR A 414 -24.25 -19.90 -7.82
N CYS A 415 -23.03 -19.53 -8.25
CA CYS A 415 -22.13 -20.43 -8.95
C CYS A 415 -21.72 -21.59 -8.04
N ILE A 416 -21.32 -21.28 -6.80
CA ILE A 416 -20.92 -22.26 -5.80
C ILE A 416 -21.69 -22.00 -4.51
N GLN A 417 -22.24 -23.06 -3.90
CA GLN A 417 -22.88 -23.00 -2.59
C GLN A 417 -22.35 -24.09 -1.67
N ALA A 418 -21.86 -23.72 -0.50
CA ALA A 418 -21.50 -24.67 0.54
C ALA A 418 -22.72 -25.11 1.34
N LEU A 419 -22.83 -26.41 1.60
CA LEU A 419 -23.95 -27.03 2.34
C LEU A 419 -23.58 -27.42 3.76
N GLY A 420 -22.32 -27.24 4.17
CA GLY A 420 -21.88 -27.65 5.52
C GLY A 420 -20.43 -27.31 5.80
N LYS A 421 -19.92 -27.82 6.89
CA LYS A 421 -18.58 -27.52 7.41
C LYS A 421 -17.44 -28.14 6.60
N ASP A 422 -16.22 -27.64 6.84
CA ASP A 422 -14.96 -28.16 6.32
C ASP A 422 -14.93 -28.19 4.77
N VAL A 423 -15.63 -27.27 4.11
CA VAL A 423 -15.58 -27.10 2.65
C VAL A 423 -14.43 -26.22 2.25
N TYR A 424 -13.88 -26.45 1.05
CA TYR A 424 -12.83 -25.60 0.51
C TYR A 424 -12.98 -25.26 -0.97
N VAL A 425 -12.56 -24.04 -1.32
CA VAL A 425 -12.56 -23.48 -2.67
C VAL A 425 -11.17 -22.90 -2.92
N VAL A 426 -10.37 -23.53 -3.78
CA VAL A 426 -8.95 -23.17 -3.95
C VAL A 426 -8.62 -23.00 -5.44
N ASN A 427 -8.00 -21.88 -5.81
CA ASN A 427 -7.64 -21.56 -7.19
C ASN A 427 -8.84 -21.68 -8.13
N VAL A 428 -9.89 -20.93 -7.88
CA VAL A 428 -11.15 -20.97 -8.66
C VAL A 428 -11.38 -19.63 -9.35
N GLY A 429 -11.60 -19.70 -10.67
CA GLY A 429 -11.92 -18.53 -11.49
C GLY A 429 -13.42 -18.43 -11.81
N LEU A 430 -13.99 -17.25 -11.66
CA LEU A 430 -15.36 -16.92 -12.08
C LEU A 430 -15.30 -15.91 -13.23
N ARG A 431 -15.99 -16.21 -14.34
CA ARG A 431 -16.15 -15.24 -15.40
C ARG A 431 -17.63 -14.98 -15.65
N ALA A 432 -18.05 -13.75 -15.43
CA ALA A 432 -19.40 -13.28 -15.65
C ALA A 432 -20.48 -14.05 -14.86
N ALA A 433 -20.16 -14.62 -13.73
CA ALA A 433 -21.15 -15.18 -12.83
C ALA A 433 -22.08 -14.07 -12.33
N TYR A 434 -23.37 -14.36 -12.17
CA TYR A 434 -24.29 -13.41 -11.56
C TYR A 434 -24.04 -13.32 -10.06
N ASN A 435 -24.02 -14.48 -9.38
CA ASN A 435 -23.59 -14.63 -7.99
C ASN A 435 -22.42 -15.64 -7.91
N GLY A 436 -21.42 -15.33 -7.11
CA GLY A 436 -20.23 -16.16 -6.93
C GLY A 436 -20.39 -17.28 -5.89
N LEU A 437 -19.89 -17.08 -4.68
CA LEU A 437 -19.84 -18.10 -3.62
C LEU A 437 -20.79 -17.78 -2.47
N ASP A 438 -21.65 -18.74 -2.12
CA ASP A 438 -22.53 -18.69 -0.96
C ASP A 438 -22.02 -19.56 0.19
N LEU A 439 -21.54 -18.89 1.26
CA LEU A 439 -21.22 -19.44 2.58
C LEU A 439 -22.16 -18.85 3.64
N PHE A 440 -23.33 -18.35 3.21
CA PHE A 440 -24.27 -17.62 4.06
C PHE A 440 -25.54 -18.39 4.36
N THR A 441 -26.03 -19.16 3.39
CA THR A 441 -27.31 -19.85 3.52
C THR A 441 -27.28 -21.00 4.54
N TYR A 442 -26.15 -21.67 4.66
CA TYR A 442 -25.96 -22.80 5.58
C TYR A 442 -24.79 -22.52 6.54
N LYS A 443 -24.80 -23.24 7.66
CA LYS A 443 -23.68 -23.21 8.61
C LYS A 443 -22.48 -23.96 8.03
N CYS A 444 -21.40 -23.18 7.73
CA CYS A 444 -20.19 -23.67 7.06
C CYS A 444 -18.96 -23.48 7.95
N ASP A 445 -18.91 -24.14 9.11
CA ASP A 445 -17.75 -24.05 10.01
C ASP A 445 -16.45 -24.47 9.29
N ASN A 446 -15.34 -23.82 9.62
CA ASN A 446 -14.00 -24.07 9.07
C ASN A 446 -13.93 -24.02 7.54
N HIS A 447 -14.79 -23.23 6.88
CA HIS A 447 -14.65 -23.06 5.43
C HIS A 447 -13.30 -22.43 5.11
N TYR A 448 -12.72 -22.85 3.99
CA TYR A 448 -11.46 -22.31 3.49
C TYR A 448 -11.59 -21.90 2.03
N VAL A 449 -11.39 -20.63 1.76
CA VAL A 449 -11.36 -20.07 0.41
C VAL A 449 -9.98 -19.46 0.19
N ASP A 450 -9.31 -19.86 -0.90
CA ASP A 450 -8.02 -19.31 -1.24
C ASP A 450 -7.95 -19.10 -2.75
N TYR A 451 -7.68 -17.85 -3.12
CA TYR A 451 -7.59 -17.45 -4.51
C TYR A 451 -8.87 -17.71 -5.31
N LEU A 452 -10.02 -17.23 -4.80
CA LEU A 452 -11.23 -17.08 -5.59
C LEU A 452 -11.13 -15.78 -6.39
N ALA A 453 -11.15 -15.86 -7.72
CA ALA A 453 -10.81 -14.73 -8.56
C ALA A 453 -11.78 -14.56 -9.73
N GLY A 454 -11.75 -13.40 -10.37
CA GLY A 454 -12.49 -13.19 -11.60
C GLY A 454 -13.43 -12.01 -11.61
N HIS A 455 -14.65 -12.23 -12.12
CA HIS A 455 -15.68 -11.21 -12.25
C HIS A 455 -17.08 -11.78 -11.96
N VAL A 456 -17.87 -11.01 -11.20
CA VAL A 456 -19.28 -11.29 -10.92
C VAL A 456 -20.10 -10.01 -11.03
N PHE A 457 -21.44 -10.14 -11.14
CA PHE A 457 -22.32 -8.97 -11.31
C PHE A 457 -23.01 -8.52 -10.02
N MET A 458 -23.34 -9.42 -9.09
CA MET A 458 -24.18 -9.07 -7.93
C MET A 458 -23.50 -9.33 -6.57
N ASN A 459 -23.03 -10.54 -6.29
CA ASN A 459 -22.39 -10.90 -5.02
C ASN A 459 -21.18 -11.77 -5.32
N ALA A 460 -19.97 -11.33 -4.92
CA ALA A 460 -18.80 -12.17 -5.12
C ALA A 460 -18.76 -13.28 -4.07
N ILE A 461 -18.86 -12.92 -2.79
CA ILE A 461 -18.93 -13.88 -1.69
C ILE A 461 -19.87 -13.39 -0.59
N ARG A 462 -20.64 -14.32 -0.02
CA ARG A 462 -21.41 -14.08 1.19
C ARG A 462 -21.04 -15.09 2.26
N ILE A 463 -20.79 -14.61 3.47
CA ILE A 463 -20.33 -15.38 4.62
C ILE A 463 -21.31 -15.16 5.76
N GLY A 464 -21.76 -16.23 6.42
CA GLY A 464 -22.75 -16.13 7.51
C GLY A 464 -23.24 -17.50 7.99
N GLY A 465 -24.57 -17.61 8.17
CA GLY A 465 -25.22 -18.86 8.54
C GLY A 465 -24.86 -19.41 9.93
N GLY A 466 -24.29 -18.59 10.82
CA GLY A 466 -23.81 -19.00 12.13
C GLY A 466 -22.50 -19.78 12.09
N SER A 467 -21.69 -19.60 11.04
CA SER A 467 -20.42 -20.30 10.83
C SER A 467 -19.34 -19.86 11.82
N GLU A 468 -18.37 -20.73 12.08
CA GLU A 468 -17.24 -20.44 12.96
C GLU A 468 -15.91 -20.89 12.33
N GLY A 469 -14.84 -20.11 12.55
CA GLY A 469 -13.48 -20.44 12.16
C GLY A 469 -13.22 -20.44 10.66
N GLY A 470 -14.03 -19.74 9.87
CA GLY A 470 -13.86 -19.63 8.42
C GLY A 470 -12.68 -18.73 8.02
N ARG A 471 -12.11 -19.03 6.85
CA ARG A 471 -11.01 -18.25 6.26
C ARG A 471 -11.29 -17.98 4.79
N VAL A 472 -11.17 -16.71 4.41
CA VAL A 472 -11.19 -16.26 3.02
C VAL A 472 -9.89 -15.53 2.76
N CYS A 473 -9.12 -16.02 1.79
CA CYS A 473 -7.75 -15.60 1.55
C CYS A 473 -7.55 -15.27 0.07
N ASN A 474 -6.78 -14.23 -0.21
CA ASN A 474 -6.25 -13.95 -1.52
C ASN A 474 -7.31 -13.79 -2.63
N MET A 475 -8.51 -13.34 -2.31
CA MET A 475 -9.50 -13.03 -3.35
C MET A 475 -8.94 -12.00 -4.33
N GLN A 476 -9.29 -12.16 -5.62
CA GLN A 476 -8.81 -11.27 -6.67
C GLN A 476 -9.92 -11.00 -7.69
N PHE A 477 -10.79 -10.03 -7.41
CA PHE A 477 -11.87 -9.67 -8.33
C PHE A 477 -11.57 -8.38 -9.08
N ASN A 478 -11.86 -8.40 -10.39
CA ASN A 478 -11.68 -7.22 -11.22
C ASN A 478 -12.62 -7.27 -12.43
N THR A 479 -13.31 -6.18 -12.72
CA THR A 479 -14.21 -6.03 -13.88
C THR A 479 -13.53 -6.28 -15.22
N ILE A 480 -12.22 -6.10 -15.27
CA ILE A 480 -11.38 -6.38 -16.45
C ILE A 480 -11.49 -7.84 -16.90
N VAL A 481 -11.67 -8.77 -15.99
CA VAL A 481 -11.81 -10.20 -16.29
C VAL A 481 -12.97 -10.48 -17.21
N TYR A 482 -14.08 -9.77 -17.06
CA TYR A 482 -15.22 -9.87 -17.96
C TYR A 482 -14.85 -9.53 -19.40
N ALA A 483 -14.26 -8.37 -19.60
CA ALA A 483 -13.87 -7.89 -20.91
C ALA A 483 -12.79 -8.75 -21.59
N CYS A 484 -11.87 -9.34 -20.83
CA CYS A 484 -10.85 -10.25 -21.35
C CYS A 484 -11.40 -11.62 -21.78
N GLY A 485 -12.57 -11.98 -21.32
CA GLY A 485 -13.17 -13.30 -21.58
C GLY A 485 -14.09 -13.33 -22.79
N GLU A 486 -14.43 -12.21 -23.41
CA GLU A 486 -15.31 -12.22 -24.58
C GLU A 486 -14.67 -12.79 -25.85
N GLU A 487 -15.43 -13.49 -26.55
CA GLU A 487 -15.38 -14.52 -27.56
C GLU A 487 -14.42 -14.37 -28.73
N THR A 488 -13.92 -13.22 -29.03
CA THR A 488 -13.26 -13.02 -30.32
C THR A 488 -11.88 -12.42 -30.27
N LYS A 489 -11.39 -11.96 -29.11
CA LYS A 489 -10.13 -11.21 -29.05
C LYS A 489 -9.33 -11.51 -27.79
N PHE A 490 -8.68 -12.65 -27.80
CA PHE A 490 -7.55 -12.86 -26.90
C PHE A 490 -6.45 -11.86 -27.24
N GLY A 491 -6.13 -11.00 -26.29
CA GLY A 491 -4.92 -10.22 -26.29
C GLY A 491 -4.94 -8.86 -26.93
N SER A 492 -6.08 -8.28 -27.27
CA SER A 492 -6.10 -6.86 -27.56
C SER A 492 -6.54 -6.05 -26.34
N TRP A 493 -5.72 -6.04 -25.33
CA TRP A 493 -5.69 -4.95 -24.39
C TRP A 493 -5.10 -3.73 -25.13
N PRO A 494 -5.71 -2.58 -25.10
CA PRO A 494 -6.89 -2.05 -24.40
C PRO A 494 -8.05 -1.55 -25.27
N ASN A 495 -8.02 -1.66 -26.58
CA ASN A 495 -8.88 -0.78 -27.42
C ASN A 495 -10.25 -1.30 -27.81
N SER A 496 -10.49 -2.59 -27.86
CA SER A 496 -11.82 -3.14 -28.14
C SER A 496 -12.58 -3.61 -26.89
N ALA A 497 -11.84 -3.89 -25.85
CA ALA A 497 -12.39 -4.30 -24.55
C ALA A 497 -12.82 -3.12 -23.67
N LYS A 498 -12.33 -1.90 -23.94
CA LYS A 498 -12.60 -0.74 -23.08
C LYS A 498 -14.10 -0.40 -22.96
N ALA A 499 -14.84 -0.40 -24.06
CA ALA A 499 -16.26 -0.10 -24.02
C ALA A 499 -17.07 -1.14 -23.21
N ASP A 500 -16.67 -2.40 -23.26
CA ASP A 500 -17.30 -3.48 -22.50
C ASP A 500 -16.85 -3.49 -21.05
N GLN A 501 -15.58 -3.15 -20.78
CA GLN A 501 -15.11 -2.86 -19.43
C GLN A 501 -15.90 -1.72 -18.79
N ASP A 502 -16.08 -0.61 -19.52
CA ASP A 502 -16.80 0.55 -19.01
C ASP A 502 -18.25 0.18 -18.68
N LYS A 503 -18.93 -0.61 -19.51
CA LYS A 503 -20.29 -1.09 -19.25
C LYS A 503 -20.36 -2.05 -18.05
N ALA A 504 -19.45 -3.00 -17.95
CA ALA A 504 -19.36 -3.92 -16.81
C ALA A 504 -19.02 -3.18 -15.53
N TYR A 505 -18.09 -2.23 -15.60
CA TYR A 505 -17.76 -1.36 -14.48
C TYR A 505 -18.97 -0.58 -13.98
N TRP A 506 -19.73 0.07 -14.87
CA TRP A 506 -20.93 0.82 -14.49
C TRP A 506 -22.02 -0.08 -13.89
N GLN A 507 -22.24 -1.28 -14.44
CA GLN A 507 -23.16 -2.25 -13.87
C GLN A 507 -22.74 -2.64 -12.45
N ASN A 508 -21.45 -2.90 -12.24
CA ASN A 508 -20.94 -3.25 -10.92
C ASN A 508 -21.06 -2.10 -9.93
N GLN A 509 -20.83 -0.86 -10.35
CA GLN A 509 -20.96 0.32 -9.49
C GLN A 509 -22.39 0.54 -8.98
N THR A 510 -23.40 0.05 -9.67
CA THR A 510 -24.79 0.27 -9.27
C THR A 510 -25.35 -0.85 -8.38
N GLU A 511 -24.77 -2.06 -8.40
CA GLU A 511 -25.42 -3.23 -7.78
C GLU A 511 -24.49 -4.20 -7.05
N LEU A 512 -23.23 -4.31 -7.45
CA LEU A 512 -22.32 -5.34 -6.95
C LEU A 512 -21.90 -5.10 -5.50
N ARG A 513 -22.06 -6.14 -4.67
CA ARG A 513 -21.41 -6.29 -3.35
C ARG A 513 -20.33 -7.35 -3.44
N PHE A 514 -19.11 -6.99 -3.08
CA PHE A 514 -18.02 -7.98 -3.14
C PHE A 514 -18.06 -8.94 -1.96
N ILE A 515 -17.98 -8.43 -0.75
CA ILE A 515 -17.97 -9.27 0.45
C ILE A 515 -19.14 -8.88 1.33
N THR A 516 -20.02 -9.80 1.62
CA THR A 516 -21.06 -9.64 2.64
C THR A 516 -20.76 -10.56 3.82
N VAL A 517 -20.68 -10.00 5.03
CA VAL A 517 -20.36 -10.73 6.26
C VAL A 517 -21.55 -10.61 7.22
N GLY A 518 -22.20 -11.73 7.49
CA GLY A 518 -23.32 -11.87 8.41
C GLY A 518 -22.94 -12.61 9.70
N ASP A 519 -23.86 -13.43 10.25
CA ASP A 519 -23.59 -14.20 11.48
C ASP A 519 -22.44 -15.18 11.28
N CYS A 520 -21.25 -14.84 11.77
CA CYS A 520 -20.10 -15.73 11.82
C CYS A 520 -19.18 -15.37 13.00
N ARG A 521 -18.39 -16.32 13.45
CA ARG A 521 -17.44 -16.16 14.58
C ARG A 521 -16.03 -16.49 14.13
N ASN A 522 -15.06 -15.73 14.65
CA ASN A 522 -13.65 -15.94 14.36
C ASN A 522 -13.37 -16.03 12.83
N GLN A 523 -14.07 -15.20 12.07
CA GLN A 523 -13.86 -15.12 10.62
C GLN A 523 -12.55 -14.41 10.31
N ILE A 524 -11.77 -14.96 9.40
CA ILE A 524 -10.54 -14.36 8.90
C ILE A 524 -10.73 -13.96 7.44
N LEU A 525 -10.35 -12.72 7.11
CA LEU A 525 -10.18 -12.23 5.76
C LEU A 525 -8.71 -11.85 5.59
N TYR A 526 -8.05 -12.37 4.56
CA TYR A 526 -6.60 -12.25 4.43
C TYR A 526 -6.15 -11.93 3.01
N ASN A 527 -5.52 -10.76 2.81
CA ASN A 527 -5.00 -10.31 1.53
C ASN A 527 -6.04 -10.33 0.39
N ASP A 528 -7.29 -10.02 0.72
CA ASP A 528 -8.39 -10.00 -0.23
C ASP A 528 -8.45 -8.67 -0.97
N PHE A 529 -8.61 -8.73 -2.30
CA PHE A 529 -8.64 -7.56 -3.16
C PHE A 529 -9.82 -7.60 -4.14
N HIS A 530 -10.39 -6.43 -4.37
CA HIS A 530 -11.33 -6.24 -5.48
C HIS A 530 -11.24 -4.83 -6.08
N TYR A 531 -11.66 -4.73 -7.34
CA TYR A 531 -11.76 -3.48 -8.08
C TYR A 531 -13.18 -3.21 -8.58
N GLY A 532 -13.71 -2.00 -8.31
CA GLY A 532 -15.06 -1.54 -8.67
C GLY A 532 -16.10 -1.98 -7.63
N GLY A 533 -17.36 -1.77 -7.93
CA GLY A 533 -18.51 -2.22 -7.14
C GLY A 533 -19.26 -1.12 -6.40
N PHE A 534 -20.55 -1.40 -6.14
CA PHE A 534 -21.42 -0.50 -5.38
C PHE A 534 -21.00 -0.45 -3.90
N GLU A 535 -20.83 -1.64 -3.30
CA GLU A 535 -20.35 -1.80 -1.94
C GLU A 535 -19.18 -2.80 -1.92
N GLY A 536 -18.08 -2.41 -1.29
CA GLY A 536 -16.88 -3.26 -1.16
C GLY A 536 -17.12 -4.37 -0.16
N ILE A 537 -17.09 -4.06 1.12
CA ILE A 537 -17.42 -4.98 2.20
C ILE A 537 -18.60 -4.47 3.02
N VAL A 538 -19.56 -5.34 3.30
CA VAL A 538 -20.76 -5.04 4.09
C VAL A 538 -20.86 -5.98 5.26
N PHE A 539 -20.85 -5.44 6.46
CA PHE A 539 -21.15 -6.17 7.70
C PHE A 539 -22.61 -5.98 8.06
N GLN A 540 -23.38 -7.06 8.05
CA GLN A 540 -24.84 -7.00 8.26
C GLN A 540 -25.33 -8.00 9.32
N ALA A 541 -26.51 -7.79 9.84
CA ALA A 541 -27.16 -8.78 10.68
C ALA A 541 -27.70 -9.96 9.82
N ASP A 542 -27.55 -11.16 10.36
CA ASP A 542 -28.22 -12.37 9.90
C ASP A 542 -28.99 -12.96 11.07
N GLN A 543 -30.34 -13.03 10.96
CA GLN A 543 -31.24 -13.49 11.99
C GLN A 543 -31.01 -12.83 13.37
N GLY A 544 -30.66 -11.53 13.37
CA GLY A 544 -30.40 -10.74 14.58
C GLY A 544 -29.05 -10.95 15.22
N LYS A 545 -28.14 -11.71 14.59
CA LYS A 545 -26.74 -11.86 14.96
C LYS A 545 -25.83 -11.26 13.90
N ALA A 546 -24.55 -11.06 14.21
CA ALA A 546 -23.61 -10.42 13.32
C ALA A 546 -22.21 -10.99 13.47
N ALA A 547 -21.28 -10.53 12.63
CA ALA A 547 -19.93 -11.06 12.53
C ALA A 547 -19.02 -10.69 13.70
N SER A 548 -18.10 -11.60 14.06
CA SER A 548 -16.85 -11.29 14.74
C SER A 548 -15.65 -11.95 14.03
N GLY A 549 -14.49 -11.32 14.14
CA GLY A 549 -13.29 -11.83 13.48
C GLY A 549 -12.25 -10.74 13.24
N CYS A 550 -11.42 -10.95 12.24
CA CYS A 550 -10.41 -9.96 11.87
C CYS A 550 -10.06 -10.04 10.37
N SER A 551 -9.48 -8.95 9.87
CA SER A 551 -8.87 -8.93 8.55
C SER A 551 -7.43 -8.42 8.60
N LEU A 552 -6.59 -8.90 7.68
CA LEU A 552 -5.27 -8.39 7.40
C LEU A 552 -5.11 -8.18 5.90
N GLY A 553 -4.74 -6.97 5.49
CA GLY A 553 -4.45 -6.68 4.10
C GLY A 553 -5.71 -6.66 3.21
N LEU A 554 -6.79 -6.03 3.65
CA LEU A 554 -7.99 -5.90 2.84
C LEU A 554 -7.84 -4.74 1.84
N GLY A 555 -7.85 -5.04 0.55
CA GLY A 555 -7.78 -4.07 -0.54
C GLY A 555 -9.13 -3.85 -1.20
N ILE A 556 -9.73 -2.68 -0.98
CA ILE A 556 -11.02 -2.28 -1.53
C ILE A 556 -10.78 -1.15 -2.50
N ASP A 557 -10.81 -1.42 -3.80
CA ASP A 557 -10.46 -0.45 -4.82
C ASP A 557 -11.68 -0.03 -5.66
N GLY A 558 -11.94 1.26 -5.69
CA GLY A 558 -12.88 1.87 -6.63
C GLY A 558 -14.36 1.66 -6.38
N SER A 559 -14.79 1.25 -5.19
CA SER A 559 -16.22 1.14 -4.84
C SER A 559 -16.83 2.52 -4.56
N TRP A 560 -18.16 2.64 -4.71
CA TRP A 560 -18.88 3.84 -4.30
C TRP A 560 -19.11 3.91 -2.78
N ASN A 561 -19.32 2.76 -2.14
CA ASN A 561 -19.35 2.63 -0.68
C ASN A 561 -18.39 1.52 -0.28
N SER A 562 -17.18 1.89 0.10
CA SER A 562 -16.13 0.88 0.21
C SER A 562 -16.31 -0.02 1.43
N VAL A 563 -16.57 0.53 2.61
CA VAL A 563 -16.79 -0.25 3.84
C VAL A 563 -18.08 0.19 4.53
N VAL A 564 -19.00 -0.76 4.73
CA VAL A 564 -20.33 -0.50 5.29
C VAL A 564 -20.58 -1.36 6.52
N TYR A 565 -20.91 -0.73 7.63
CA TYR A 565 -21.30 -1.41 8.87
C TYR A 565 -22.79 -1.17 9.15
N GLU A 566 -23.62 -2.21 8.99
CA GLU A 566 -25.00 -2.25 9.42
C GLU A 566 -25.14 -2.90 10.81
N ALA A 567 -24.37 -3.97 11.06
CA ALA A 567 -24.30 -4.68 12.32
C ALA A 567 -22.95 -5.38 12.50
N ILE A 568 -22.51 -5.49 13.76
CA ILE A 568 -21.32 -6.25 14.14
C ILE A 568 -21.56 -6.91 15.51
N ASP A 569 -20.94 -8.05 15.76
CA ASP A 569 -20.98 -8.71 17.07
C ASP A 569 -20.25 -7.85 18.11
N PRO A 570 -20.67 -7.86 19.39
CA PRO A 570 -19.96 -7.16 20.46
C PRO A 570 -18.49 -7.56 20.65
N ALA A 571 -18.09 -8.76 20.19
CA ALA A 571 -16.68 -9.16 20.19
C ALA A 571 -15.85 -8.37 19.16
N GLY A 572 -16.49 -7.70 18.20
CA GLY A 572 -15.87 -6.86 17.21
C GLY A 572 -15.34 -7.60 15.98
N PHE A 573 -14.97 -6.81 14.98
CA PHE A 573 -14.25 -7.26 13.79
C PHE A 573 -13.11 -6.27 13.53
N ASP A 574 -11.89 -6.66 13.84
CA ASP A 574 -10.71 -5.80 13.72
C ASP A 574 -10.14 -5.83 12.31
N MET A 575 -9.84 -4.65 11.75
CA MET A 575 -9.26 -4.52 10.41
C MET A 575 -7.83 -3.99 10.51
N ILE A 576 -6.87 -4.78 10.06
CA ILE A 576 -5.43 -4.46 10.10
C ILE A 576 -4.93 -4.22 8.68
N ASN A 577 -4.20 -3.11 8.45
CA ASN A 577 -3.56 -2.75 7.19
C ASN A 577 -4.53 -2.74 5.99
N SER A 578 -5.64 -2.05 6.12
CA SER A 578 -6.62 -1.94 5.03
C SER A 578 -6.25 -0.81 4.08
N GLN A 579 -6.38 -1.06 2.77
CA GLN A 579 -6.28 -0.03 1.74
C GLN A 579 -7.65 0.15 1.08
N VAL A 580 -8.13 1.38 1.07
CA VAL A 580 -9.50 1.69 0.66
C VAL A 580 -9.50 2.85 -0.33
N VAL A 581 -9.99 2.57 -1.54
CA VAL A 581 -10.26 3.58 -2.56
C VAL A 581 -11.76 3.68 -2.76
N ALA A 582 -12.29 4.87 -2.58
CA ALA A 582 -13.68 5.16 -2.90
C ALA A 582 -13.77 6.24 -3.97
N LEU A 583 -14.62 6.02 -4.96
CA LEU A 583 -14.75 6.91 -6.12
C LEU A 583 -16.12 7.59 -6.14
N GLU A 584 -16.14 8.84 -6.62
CA GLU A 584 -17.41 9.52 -6.91
C GLU A 584 -18.06 8.95 -8.17
N ASP A 585 -19.39 9.04 -8.23
CA ASP A 585 -20.11 8.83 -9.47
C ASP A 585 -19.94 10.05 -10.39
N GLN A 586 -19.17 9.87 -11.46
CA GLN A 586 -18.93 10.94 -12.43
C GLN A 586 -20.21 11.40 -13.16
N SER A 587 -21.26 10.57 -13.18
CA SER A 587 -22.57 10.94 -13.74
C SER A 587 -23.43 11.77 -12.80
N ASN A 588 -23.02 11.90 -11.51
CA ASN A 588 -23.77 12.54 -10.43
C ASN A 588 -25.19 11.98 -10.20
N THR A 589 -25.44 10.75 -10.56
CA THR A 589 -26.70 10.05 -10.26
C THR A 589 -26.72 9.51 -8.84
N TYR A 590 -25.55 9.14 -8.30
CA TYR A 590 -25.36 8.74 -6.93
C TYR A 590 -24.39 9.69 -6.22
N THR A 591 -24.86 10.43 -5.21
CA THR A 591 -24.10 11.50 -4.55
C THR A 591 -23.57 11.11 -3.17
N GLU A 592 -23.86 9.90 -2.71
CA GLU A 592 -23.55 9.42 -1.34
C GLU A 592 -22.35 8.47 -1.31
N THR A 593 -21.36 8.71 -2.17
CA THR A 593 -20.13 7.91 -2.20
C THR A 593 -19.29 8.13 -0.94
N ARG A 594 -18.76 7.05 -0.35
CA ARG A 594 -18.13 7.05 0.99
C ARG A 594 -16.99 6.05 1.09
N PHE A 595 -15.95 6.41 1.83
CA PHE A 595 -14.89 5.46 2.17
C PHE A 595 -15.34 4.46 3.23
N LEU A 596 -15.95 4.96 4.29
CA LEU A 596 -16.33 4.16 5.46
C LEU A 596 -17.63 4.69 6.04
N THR A 597 -18.57 3.81 6.35
CA THR A 597 -19.84 4.25 6.96
C THR A 597 -20.38 3.26 7.97
N THR A 598 -20.98 3.81 9.06
CA THR A 598 -21.94 3.06 9.87
C THR A 598 -23.35 3.53 9.54
N ARG A 599 -24.28 2.60 9.45
CA ARG A 599 -25.70 2.87 9.17
C ARG A 599 -26.49 3.20 10.45
N ALA A 600 -27.65 3.79 10.24
CA ALA A 600 -28.59 4.07 11.35
C ALA A 600 -28.95 2.79 12.12
N GLY A 601 -28.84 2.86 13.46
CA GLY A 601 -29.11 1.72 14.32
C GLY A 601 -27.90 0.83 14.61
N PHE A 602 -26.75 1.06 13.97
CA PHE A 602 -25.51 0.43 14.35
C PHE A 602 -25.13 0.82 15.79
N SER A 603 -24.83 -0.16 16.63
CA SER A 603 -24.53 0.04 18.06
C SER A 603 -23.13 -0.44 18.47
N GLY A 604 -22.37 -0.98 17.51
CA GLY A 604 -21.05 -1.54 17.74
C GLY A 604 -19.93 -0.52 17.81
N GLU A 605 -18.74 -1.06 18.01
CA GLU A 605 -17.47 -0.34 17.92
C GLU A 605 -16.58 -0.98 16.86
N VAL A 606 -16.09 -0.18 15.93
CA VAL A 606 -15.21 -0.59 14.84
C VAL A 606 -13.83 -0.03 15.08
N THR A 607 -12.79 -0.83 14.87
CA THR A 607 -11.40 -0.37 14.95
C THR A 607 -10.62 -0.73 13.68
N LEU A 608 -9.99 0.28 13.09
CA LEU A 608 -9.04 0.13 12.00
C LEU A 608 -7.62 0.39 12.52
N PHE A 609 -6.75 -0.59 12.34
CA PHE A 609 -5.35 -0.55 12.76
C PHE A 609 -4.44 -0.40 11.53
N GLY A 610 -4.08 0.84 11.21
CA GLY A 610 -3.39 1.17 9.98
C GLY A 610 -4.30 1.04 8.76
N ALA A 611 -4.71 2.16 8.20
CA ALA A 611 -5.49 2.17 6.96
C ALA A 611 -5.04 3.31 6.07
N ASP A 612 -5.09 3.05 4.77
CA ASP A 612 -4.79 4.03 3.73
C ASP A 612 -6.06 4.29 2.93
N PHE A 613 -6.53 5.53 2.95
CA PHE A 613 -7.74 5.96 2.26
C PHE A 613 -7.39 6.98 1.19
N TRP A 614 -7.71 6.69 -0.07
CA TRP A 614 -7.55 7.64 -1.16
C TRP A 614 -8.62 7.48 -2.24
N GLY A 615 -8.86 8.52 -3.03
CA GLY A 615 -9.85 8.50 -4.11
C GLY A 615 -10.59 9.82 -4.28
N SER A 616 -11.75 9.78 -4.91
CA SER A 616 -12.56 10.96 -5.22
C SER A 616 -13.96 10.96 -4.58
N ALA A 617 -14.24 10.05 -3.66
CA ALA A 617 -15.55 9.97 -3.01
C ALA A 617 -15.95 11.29 -2.33
N LYS A 618 -17.23 11.59 -2.29
CA LYS A 618 -17.76 12.84 -1.73
C LYS A 618 -17.65 12.92 -0.22
N HIS A 619 -17.68 11.78 0.46
CA HIS A 619 -17.60 11.74 1.92
C HIS A 619 -16.48 10.81 2.36
N GLY A 620 -15.68 11.24 3.31
CA GLY A 620 -14.65 10.41 3.93
C GLY A 620 -15.29 9.33 4.80
N VAL A 621 -15.48 9.65 6.08
CA VAL A 621 -16.08 8.74 7.07
C VAL A 621 -17.44 9.27 7.48
N VAL A 622 -18.47 8.44 7.35
CA VAL A 622 -19.85 8.82 7.69
C VAL A 622 -20.36 7.96 8.84
N VAL A 623 -20.60 8.56 10.02
CA VAL A 623 -21.04 7.83 11.19
C VAL A 623 -22.46 8.23 11.57
N GLU A 624 -23.43 7.38 11.19
CA GLU A 624 -24.83 7.60 11.55
C GLU A 624 -25.11 7.20 13.02
N SER A 625 -24.45 6.15 13.50
CA SER A 625 -24.52 5.70 14.91
C SER A 625 -23.35 4.78 15.25
N GLY A 626 -23.13 4.49 16.55
CA GLY A 626 -22.02 3.69 17.04
C GLY A 626 -20.71 4.44 17.14
N LYS A 627 -19.61 3.73 17.26
CA LYS A 627 -18.27 4.29 17.48
C LYS A 627 -17.27 3.74 16.47
N MET A 628 -16.41 4.61 15.95
CA MET A 628 -15.25 4.26 15.16
C MET A 628 -13.95 4.72 15.82
N ASN A 629 -12.95 3.83 15.83
CA ASN A 629 -11.58 4.15 16.17
C ASN A 629 -10.75 3.99 14.90
N LEU A 630 -10.11 5.06 14.47
CA LEU A 630 -9.38 5.09 13.21
C LEU A 630 -7.91 5.42 13.46
N ASN A 631 -7.04 4.63 12.88
CA ASN A 631 -5.64 4.90 12.71
C ASN A 631 -5.32 4.88 11.22
N LEU A 632 -4.88 6.01 10.67
CA LEU A 632 -4.72 6.19 9.25
C LEU A 632 -3.28 6.55 8.89
N VAL A 633 -2.68 5.80 7.98
CA VAL A 633 -1.44 6.18 7.31
C VAL A 633 -1.66 7.43 6.48
N ASN A 634 -2.76 7.42 5.73
CA ASN A 634 -3.10 8.50 4.83
C ASN A 634 -4.61 8.54 4.61
N PHE A 635 -5.15 9.72 4.53
CA PHE A 635 -6.42 10.01 3.90
C PHE A 635 -6.22 11.10 2.88
N SER A 636 -6.48 10.81 1.62
CA SER A 636 -6.30 11.75 0.52
C SER A 636 -7.52 11.73 -0.39
N THR A 637 -8.11 12.88 -0.68
CA THR A 637 -9.26 12.97 -1.56
C THR A 637 -9.12 14.09 -2.59
N SER A 638 -9.43 13.76 -3.83
CA SER A 638 -9.60 14.73 -4.92
C SER A 638 -11.03 15.27 -5.04
N GLY A 639 -11.99 14.63 -4.36
CA GLY A 639 -13.39 15.03 -4.21
C GLY A 639 -13.71 15.40 -2.76
N GLY A 640 -14.97 15.44 -2.44
CA GLY A 640 -15.43 15.44 -1.06
C GLY A 640 -15.79 16.79 -0.46
N THR A 641 -16.73 16.72 0.48
CA THR A 641 -17.26 17.86 1.23
C THR A 641 -16.83 17.83 2.70
N SER A 642 -16.47 16.66 3.23
CA SER A 642 -16.00 16.50 4.60
C SER A 642 -15.22 15.20 4.79
N PHE A 643 -14.25 15.22 5.73
CA PHE A 643 -13.59 14.00 6.15
C PHE A 643 -14.45 13.21 7.15
N MET A 644 -14.82 13.81 8.27
CA MET A 644 -15.72 13.19 9.26
C MET A 644 -17.12 13.82 9.16
N ASN A 645 -18.12 13.01 8.86
CA ASN A 645 -19.50 13.42 8.69
C ASN A 645 -20.42 12.69 9.65
N PHE A 646 -21.23 13.46 10.39
CA PHE A 646 -22.16 12.97 11.38
C PHE A 646 -23.60 13.38 11.01
N PRO A 647 -24.32 12.60 10.22
CA PRO A 647 -25.70 12.91 9.85
C PRO A 647 -26.65 12.93 11.06
N LYS A 648 -26.23 12.30 12.17
CA LYS A 648 -26.99 12.19 13.43
C LYS A 648 -26.07 12.42 14.63
N THR A 649 -26.65 12.71 15.77
CA THR A 649 -25.91 13.00 17.01
C THR A 649 -25.48 11.77 17.80
N THR A 650 -25.73 10.56 17.29
CA THR A 650 -25.47 9.30 18.01
C THR A 650 -24.15 8.61 17.61
N GLY A 651 -23.50 9.07 16.53
CA GLY A 651 -22.23 8.51 16.09
C GLY A 651 -21.04 9.25 16.68
N THR A 652 -19.93 8.55 16.92
CA THR A 652 -18.66 9.13 17.39
C THR A 652 -17.46 8.56 16.65
N ILE A 653 -16.42 9.38 16.46
CA ILE A 653 -15.12 8.98 15.90
C ILE A 653 -14.02 9.33 16.88
N VAL A 654 -13.07 8.40 17.04
CA VAL A 654 -11.76 8.67 17.62
C VAL A 654 -10.72 8.45 16.51
N LEU A 655 -9.97 9.50 16.20
CA LEU A 655 -8.95 9.48 15.16
C LEU A 655 -7.55 9.57 15.79
N HIS A 656 -6.69 8.63 15.47
CA HIS A 656 -5.32 8.56 15.98
C HIS A 656 -4.33 8.49 14.83
N ASN A 657 -3.19 9.17 14.97
CA ASN A 657 -2.04 9.07 14.06
C ASN A 657 -2.43 9.10 12.58
N ALA A 658 -3.06 10.17 12.16
CA ALA A 658 -3.50 10.30 10.78
C ALA A 658 -2.70 11.36 10.03
N VAL A 659 -2.45 11.10 8.75
CA VAL A 659 -2.13 12.12 7.76
C VAL A 659 -3.37 12.35 6.92
N VAL A 660 -3.89 13.58 6.92
CA VAL A 660 -5.15 13.91 6.25
C VAL A 660 -4.93 15.01 5.22
N ASN A 661 -5.09 14.68 3.95
CA ASN A 661 -4.99 15.59 2.81
C ASN A 661 -6.39 15.86 2.25
N MET A 662 -6.81 17.11 2.28
CA MET A 662 -8.17 17.49 1.87
C MET A 662 -8.11 18.68 0.90
N LYS A 663 -9.18 18.86 0.12
CA LYS A 663 -9.38 20.10 -0.65
C LYS A 663 -9.62 21.29 0.27
N ASP A 664 -9.17 22.47 -0.13
CA ASP A 664 -9.27 23.73 0.63
C ASP A 664 -10.68 24.05 1.15
N GLU A 665 -11.71 23.63 0.44
CA GLU A 665 -13.12 23.91 0.77
C GLU A 665 -13.78 22.80 1.60
N ALA A 666 -13.08 21.70 1.86
CA ALA A 666 -13.65 20.57 2.58
C ALA A 666 -13.53 20.75 4.09
N ALA A 667 -14.61 20.46 4.81
CA ALA A 667 -14.61 20.49 6.27
C ALA A 667 -13.94 19.24 6.84
N PHE A 668 -13.05 19.40 7.82
CA PHE A 668 -12.47 18.26 8.54
C PHE A 668 -13.53 17.50 9.36
N ILE A 669 -14.40 18.25 10.04
CA ILE A 669 -15.58 17.73 10.74
C ILE A 669 -16.81 18.47 10.22
N SER A 670 -17.92 17.77 9.98
CA SER A 670 -19.18 18.43 9.58
C SER A 670 -19.62 19.43 10.63
N GLU A 671 -20.10 20.61 10.19
CA GLU A 671 -20.42 21.75 11.03
C GLU A 671 -21.37 21.41 12.19
N GLY A 672 -21.02 21.83 13.39
CA GLY A 672 -21.80 21.63 14.62
C GLY A 672 -21.63 20.25 15.27
N HIS A 673 -20.70 19.40 14.77
CA HIS A 673 -20.48 18.04 15.24
C HIS A 673 -19.09 17.81 15.87
N GLU A 674 -18.37 18.86 16.21
CA GLU A 674 -16.99 18.82 16.74
C GLU A 674 -16.89 18.00 18.03
N LYS A 675 -17.97 17.91 18.82
CA LYS A 675 -17.99 17.14 20.07
C LYS A 675 -18.10 15.62 19.84
N GLN A 676 -18.41 15.19 18.64
CA GLN A 676 -18.54 13.78 18.28
C GLN A 676 -17.21 13.18 17.79
N ALA A 677 -16.21 14.03 17.55
CA ALA A 677 -14.88 13.62 17.17
C ALA A 677 -13.86 13.89 18.28
N SER A 678 -13.00 12.91 18.54
CA SER A 678 -11.77 13.06 19.32
C SER A 678 -10.59 12.79 18.41
N VAL A 679 -9.65 13.72 18.31
CA VAL A 679 -8.54 13.65 17.36
C VAL A 679 -7.23 13.80 18.10
N THR A 680 -6.29 12.87 17.88
CA THR A 680 -4.96 12.91 18.47
C THR A 680 -3.90 12.62 17.40
N SER A 681 -2.73 13.25 17.53
CA SER A 681 -1.54 12.98 16.70
C SER A 681 -1.83 13.01 15.19
N THR A 682 -2.61 13.99 14.74
CA THR A 682 -3.03 14.11 13.35
C THR A 682 -2.35 15.30 12.69
N VAL A 683 -1.84 15.07 11.48
CA VAL A 683 -1.31 16.09 10.59
C VAL A 683 -2.31 16.33 9.48
N THR A 684 -2.69 17.57 9.25
CA THR A 684 -3.50 17.96 8.10
C THR A 684 -2.65 18.75 7.12
N ASP A 685 -2.62 18.31 5.87
CA ASP A 685 -2.10 19.08 4.76
C ASP A 685 -3.28 19.74 4.04
N VAL A 686 -3.25 21.07 3.97
CA VAL A 686 -4.24 21.85 3.24
C VAL A 686 -3.62 22.29 1.93
N ALA A 687 -4.18 21.87 0.82
CA ALA A 687 -3.74 22.05 -0.56
C ALA A 687 -2.53 21.20 -1.01
N ALA A 688 -2.66 20.68 -2.21
CA ALA A 688 -1.67 19.81 -2.85
C ALA A 688 -0.26 20.42 -2.84
N GLY A 689 0.60 19.93 -1.98
CA GLY A 689 2.03 20.20 -2.00
C GLY A 689 2.57 21.19 -0.97
N THR A 690 1.76 21.70 -0.06
CA THR A 690 2.24 22.56 1.03
C THR A 690 1.99 21.94 2.39
N ILE A 691 3.05 21.58 3.07
CA ILE A 691 3.01 21.24 4.50
C ILE A 691 3.02 22.55 5.28
N ASP A 692 1.89 23.20 5.36
CA ASP A 692 1.86 24.54 5.98
C ASP A 692 1.66 24.51 7.48
N LYS A 693 1.07 23.50 8.05
CA LYS A 693 0.84 23.47 9.51
C LYS A 693 0.68 22.05 10.02
N ILE A 694 1.32 21.78 11.13
CA ILE A 694 0.84 20.72 12.02
C ILE A 694 -0.42 21.28 12.69
N ALA A 695 -1.59 20.98 12.14
CA ALA A 695 -2.84 21.25 12.83
C ALA A 695 -3.16 20.04 13.68
N VAL A 696 -2.99 20.15 14.98
CA VAL A 696 -3.49 19.16 15.93
C VAL A 696 -4.87 19.62 16.37
N TRP A 697 -5.85 18.84 16.07
CA TRP A 697 -7.19 19.01 16.58
C TRP A 697 -7.22 18.50 18.02
N GLU A 698 -7.27 19.43 18.94
CA GLU A 698 -7.18 19.14 20.35
C GLU A 698 -8.55 19.14 20.98
N ASN A 699 -8.92 18.01 21.57
CA ASN A 699 -9.95 18.01 22.58
C ASN A 699 -9.39 17.86 24.00
N ASN A 700 -8.15 17.35 24.19
CA ASN A 700 -7.62 17.06 25.55
C ASN A 700 -6.08 17.18 25.70
N LEU A 701 -5.36 17.77 24.74
CA LEU A 701 -3.90 17.85 24.84
C LEU A 701 -3.46 19.15 25.54
N THR A 702 -2.74 19.03 26.64
CA THR A 702 -1.96 20.15 27.19
C THR A 702 -0.65 20.20 26.42
N ILE A 703 -0.56 21.08 25.44
CA ILE A 703 0.65 21.25 24.64
C ILE A 703 1.58 22.21 25.33
N ALA A 704 2.79 21.76 25.64
CA ALA A 704 3.88 22.64 25.93
C ALA A 704 4.77 22.70 24.67
N PRO A 705 4.92 23.84 24.02
CA PRO A 705 5.96 23.99 23.01
C PRO A 705 7.31 23.75 23.68
N VAL A 706 8.06 22.75 23.19
CA VAL A 706 9.38 22.41 23.75
C VAL A 706 10.45 23.31 23.17
N PHE A 707 10.20 23.87 22.01
CA PHE A 707 11.09 24.79 21.33
C PHE A 707 10.33 25.85 20.55
N THR A 708 10.80 27.10 20.58
CA THR A 708 10.28 28.16 19.73
C THR A 708 11.32 28.54 18.70
N THR A 709 10.90 28.61 17.43
CA THR A 709 11.80 28.97 16.31
C THR A 709 12.48 30.32 16.46
N THR A 710 11.96 31.20 17.31
CA THR A 710 12.48 32.56 17.53
C THR A 710 13.83 32.62 18.21
N ASP A 711 14.19 31.62 19.01
CA ASP A 711 15.41 31.68 19.84
C ASP A 711 16.69 31.31 19.04
N ALA A 712 16.54 30.62 17.89
CA ALA A 712 17.65 30.23 17.03
C ALA A 712 17.86 31.17 15.84
N LEU A 713 16.85 31.96 15.48
CA LEU A 713 16.89 32.86 14.32
C LEU A 713 17.75 34.09 14.62
N LEU A 714 18.56 34.47 13.65
CA LEU A 714 19.36 35.69 13.71
C LEU A 714 18.47 36.93 13.54
N ASN A 715 18.76 37.97 14.32
CA ASN A 715 18.00 39.22 14.26
C ASN A 715 18.23 39.96 12.93
N ARG A 716 17.17 40.24 12.19
CA ARG A 716 17.14 40.79 10.84
C ARG A 716 17.04 42.34 10.78
N LEU A 717 16.90 43.06 11.88
CA LEU A 717 16.64 44.50 11.93
C LEU A 717 17.70 45.36 11.18
N LYS A 718 18.91 44.85 11.05
CA LYS A 718 20.02 45.56 10.35
C LYS A 718 20.31 45.01 8.96
N TRP A 719 19.56 44.00 8.54
CA TRP A 719 19.84 43.35 7.27
C TRP A 719 19.48 44.26 6.08
N LYS A 720 20.29 44.15 5.05
CA LYS A 720 20.02 44.74 3.73
C LYS A 720 20.04 43.61 2.72
N ILE A 721 19.03 43.58 1.89
CA ILE A 721 18.89 42.55 0.84
C ILE A 721 18.91 43.20 -0.52
N THR A 722 19.60 42.56 -1.46
CA THR A 722 19.66 42.95 -2.87
C THR A 722 19.47 41.69 -3.73
N ALA A 723 18.94 41.88 -4.94
CA ALA A 723 18.68 40.81 -5.88
C ALA A 723 19.12 41.19 -7.30
N SER A 724 19.46 40.17 -8.09
CA SER A 724 19.83 40.33 -9.50
C SER A 724 18.69 40.83 -10.40
N THR A 725 17.46 40.55 -10.01
CA THR A 725 16.22 40.93 -10.70
C THR A 725 15.22 41.46 -9.67
N ASN A 726 14.33 42.36 -10.11
CA ASN A 726 13.27 42.93 -9.26
C ASN A 726 13.81 43.46 -7.90
N ASN A 727 14.97 44.07 -7.92
CA ASN A 727 15.69 44.53 -6.74
C ASN A 727 14.92 45.52 -5.84
N SER A 728 14.01 46.29 -6.44
CA SER A 728 13.17 47.25 -5.69
C SER A 728 12.21 46.55 -4.71
N ASN A 729 11.88 45.31 -4.94
CA ASN A 729 11.04 44.49 -4.08
C ASN A 729 11.84 43.50 -3.20
N ALA A 730 13.17 43.51 -3.27
CA ALA A 730 14.00 42.56 -2.52
C ALA A 730 13.72 42.60 -1.00
N GLY A 731 13.45 43.79 -0.45
CA GLY A 731 13.13 43.96 0.98
C GLY A 731 11.93 43.15 1.46
N LYS A 732 11.01 42.77 0.59
CA LYS A 732 9.85 41.96 0.91
C LYS A 732 10.20 40.51 1.32
N ALA A 733 11.42 40.07 1.09
CA ALA A 733 11.88 38.80 1.55
C ALA A 733 12.38 38.80 3.02
N ILE A 734 12.39 39.94 3.69
CA ILE A 734 12.85 40.09 5.08
C ILE A 734 12.03 41.12 5.87
N ASP A 735 10.77 41.41 5.49
CA ASP A 735 9.93 42.47 6.08
C ASP A 735 9.01 41.99 7.21
N ASP A 736 9.12 40.70 7.62
CA ASP A 736 8.27 40.07 8.61
C ASP A 736 6.77 39.98 8.24
N ASP A 737 6.46 40.08 6.95
CA ASP A 737 5.12 39.92 6.40
C ASP A 737 5.08 38.81 5.33
N ALA A 738 4.79 37.62 5.74
CA ALA A 738 4.67 36.47 4.83
C ALA A 738 3.57 36.59 3.76
N SER A 739 2.72 37.64 3.82
CA SER A 739 1.77 37.94 2.73
C SER A 739 2.41 38.70 1.57
N THR A 740 3.57 39.28 1.77
CA THR A 740 4.37 39.92 0.70
C THR A 740 5.46 38.98 0.20
N ARG A 741 6.08 39.29 -0.91
CA ARG A 741 7.20 38.49 -1.44
C ARG A 741 8.11 39.30 -2.35
N TRP A 742 9.37 38.89 -2.41
CA TRP A 742 10.19 39.13 -3.56
C TRP A 742 9.98 38.02 -4.59
N ASP A 743 10.01 38.35 -5.88
CA ASP A 743 10.04 37.37 -6.96
C ASP A 743 10.88 37.86 -8.14
N THR A 744 11.27 36.95 -9.02
CA THR A 744 12.07 37.28 -10.21
C THR A 744 11.34 38.06 -11.29
N SER A 745 10.02 38.26 -11.19
CA SER A 745 9.13 38.86 -12.18
C SER A 745 9.20 38.22 -13.58
N ALA A 746 9.87 37.08 -13.70
CA ALA A 746 10.03 36.30 -14.91
C ALA A 746 10.38 34.83 -14.54
N SER A 747 10.28 33.93 -15.52
CA SER A 747 10.70 32.54 -15.36
C SER A 747 12.13 32.43 -14.81
N GLN A 748 12.34 31.44 -13.97
CA GLN A 748 13.64 31.17 -13.35
C GLN A 748 14.74 30.92 -14.39
N GLN A 749 15.87 31.58 -14.21
CA GLN A 749 17.06 31.43 -15.04
C GLN A 749 18.29 31.19 -14.15
N ALA A 750 19.17 30.31 -14.59
CA ALA A 750 20.45 30.13 -13.92
C ALA A 750 21.23 31.44 -13.86
N GLY A 751 21.86 31.70 -12.70
CA GLY A 751 22.62 32.91 -12.44
C GLY A 751 21.81 34.04 -11.81
N GLN A 752 20.50 33.93 -11.65
CA GLN A 752 19.72 34.85 -10.79
C GLN A 752 20.17 34.67 -9.32
N TRP A 753 20.20 35.77 -8.56
CA TRP A 753 20.68 35.68 -7.18
C TRP A 753 19.97 36.68 -6.25
N VAL A 754 19.99 36.30 -4.96
CA VAL A 754 19.64 37.18 -3.83
C VAL A 754 20.86 37.22 -2.89
N MET A 755 21.18 38.38 -2.36
CA MET A 755 22.30 38.60 -1.44
C MET A 755 21.83 39.38 -0.22
N VAL A 756 22.20 38.90 0.95
CA VAL A 756 21.94 39.54 2.23
C VAL A 756 23.26 40.06 2.81
N ASP A 757 23.26 41.31 3.24
CA ASP A 757 24.28 41.91 4.11
C ASP A 757 23.69 42.08 5.52
N MET A 758 24.18 41.34 6.48
CA MET A 758 23.69 41.32 7.86
C MET A 758 24.18 42.50 8.70
N GLY A 759 25.04 43.38 8.13
CA GLY A 759 25.57 44.57 8.79
C GLY A 759 26.72 44.31 9.78
N ALA A 760 26.91 43.08 10.23
CA ALA A 760 28.03 42.61 11.09
C ALA A 760 28.27 41.13 10.85
N ALA A 761 29.47 40.66 11.16
CA ALA A 761 29.75 39.22 11.12
C ALA A 761 28.94 38.52 12.19
N GLN A 762 28.27 37.40 11.77
CA GLN A 762 27.47 36.54 12.61
C GLN A 762 27.80 35.09 12.28
N LYS A 763 27.73 34.22 13.26
CA LYS A 763 27.90 32.78 13.09
C LYS A 763 26.57 32.19 12.68
N LEU A 764 26.56 31.41 11.58
CA LEU A 764 25.35 30.77 11.05
C LEU A 764 25.70 29.44 10.41
N ASN A 765 24.76 28.53 10.37
CA ASN A 765 24.84 27.23 9.73
C ASN A 765 23.55 26.82 9.02
N ARG A 766 22.55 27.72 8.99
CA ARG A 766 21.28 27.52 8.31
C ARG A 766 20.83 28.79 7.59
N ILE A 767 20.33 28.62 6.37
CA ILE A 767 19.55 29.63 5.66
C ILE A 767 18.18 29.00 5.36
N ILE A 768 17.12 29.73 5.62
CA ILE A 768 15.75 29.27 5.43
C ILE A 768 15.08 30.18 4.41
N LEU A 769 14.56 29.61 3.33
CA LEU A 769 13.77 30.31 2.30
C LEU A 769 12.32 29.84 2.41
N ASP A 770 11.43 30.73 2.81
CA ASP A 770 10.01 30.45 2.85
C ASP A 770 9.36 30.89 1.54
N THR A 771 8.83 29.91 0.80
CA THR A 771 8.02 30.10 -0.41
C THR A 771 6.61 29.52 -0.24
N SER A 772 6.18 29.24 1.00
CA SER A 772 4.95 28.51 1.34
C SER A 772 3.69 29.09 0.69
N LYS A 773 3.60 30.41 0.58
CA LYS A 773 2.49 31.10 -0.10
C LYS A 773 2.55 31.04 -1.63
N SER A 774 3.67 30.57 -2.20
CA SER A 774 3.88 30.33 -3.62
C SER A 774 4.64 29.03 -3.82
N PRO A 775 4.03 27.87 -3.51
CA PRO A 775 4.76 26.60 -3.29
C PRO A 775 5.52 26.09 -4.52
N ASN A 776 5.11 26.50 -5.72
CA ASN A 776 5.78 26.14 -6.97
C ASN A 776 6.96 27.05 -7.34
N ASP A 777 7.20 28.09 -6.58
CA ASP A 777 8.14 29.16 -6.89
C ASP A 777 9.49 29.03 -6.18
N GLY A 778 9.75 27.90 -5.51
CA GLY A 778 11.07 27.61 -4.95
C GLY A 778 12.15 27.51 -6.03
N PRO A 779 13.44 27.72 -5.70
CA PRO A 779 14.53 27.72 -6.68
C PRO A 779 14.67 26.33 -7.33
N ALA A 780 14.78 26.26 -8.67
CA ALA A 780 14.97 25.00 -9.38
C ALA A 780 16.28 24.27 -8.98
N GLY A 781 17.25 25.04 -8.56
CA GLY A 781 18.51 24.62 -7.97
C GLY A 781 19.20 25.81 -7.37
N TYR A 782 20.07 25.61 -6.38
CA TYR A 782 20.75 26.69 -5.69
C TYR A 782 22.21 26.40 -5.39
N GLU A 783 22.97 27.46 -5.25
CA GLU A 783 24.29 27.51 -4.62
C GLU A 783 24.29 28.62 -3.57
N LEU A 784 24.76 28.30 -2.36
CA LEU A 784 24.91 29.24 -1.27
C LEU A 784 26.39 29.62 -1.10
N TYR A 785 26.66 30.90 -1.09
CA TYR A 785 27.98 31.46 -0.92
C TYR A 785 28.03 32.36 0.31
N LEU A 786 29.11 32.27 1.09
CA LEU A 786 29.44 33.19 2.19
C LEU A 786 30.59 34.12 1.80
N SER A 787 30.55 35.38 2.26
CA SER A 787 31.65 36.31 2.08
C SER A 787 32.84 35.91 2.97
N THR A 788 34.07 35.96 2.42
CA THR A 788 35.33 35.62 3.13
C THR A 788 36.04 36.82 3.70
N GLY A 789 35.47 38.03 3.66
CA GLY A 789 36.12 39.24 4.22
C GLY A 789 35.89 40.48 3.38
N GLU A 790 36.87 41.41 3.36
CA GLU A 790 36.80 42.64 2.56
C GLU A 790 36.88 42.33 1.06
N GLY A 791 35.92 42.85 0.30
CA GLY A 791 35.80 42.68 -1.15
C GLY A 791 34.73 41.67 -1.56
N ASP A 792 34.57 41.42 -2.87
CA ASP A 792 33.60 40.48 -3.44
C ASP A 792 34.14 39.05 -3.57
N THR A 793 34.80 38.56 -2.53
CA THR A 793 35.27 37.16 -2.49
C THR A 793 34.25 36.26 -1.82
N TRP A 794 33.90 35.16 -2.49
CA TRP A 794 32.82 34.24 -2.07
C TRP A 794 33.32 32.82 -1.93
N LYS A 795 32.94 32.18 -0.84
CA LYS A 795 33.15 30.73 -0.61
C LYS A 795 31.83 29.99 -0.81
N LEU A 796 31.79 29.01 -1.71
CA LEU A 796 30.66 28.08 -1.82
C LEU A 796 30.61 27.20 -0.57
N VAL A 797 29.47 27.15 0.12
CA VAL A 797 29.28 26.36 1.34
C VAL A 797 28.17 25.32 1.22
N ALA A 798 27.21 25.50 0.30
CA ALA A 798 26.18 24.51 0.03
C ALA A 798 25.65 24.64 -1.40
N SER A 799 25.18 23.54 -1.95
CA SER A 799 24.45 23.51 -3.23
C SER A 799 23.40 22.42 -3.20
N GLY A 800 22.34 22.59 -3.97
CA GLY A 800 21.27 21.60 -4.03
C GLY A 800 20.17 21.94 -5.01
N LYS A 801 19.09 21.15 -4.94
CA LYS A 801 17.85 21.40 -5.67
C LYS A 801 16.76 21.76 -4.68
N ASN A 802 15.67 22.36 -5.17
CA ASN A 802 14.52 22.68 -4.32
C ASN A 802 13.93 21.41 -3.70
N ALA A 803 13.78 21.39 -2.39
CA ALA A 803 13.22 20.28 -1.62
C ALA A 803 11.79 20.54 -1.09
N GLY A 804 11.18 21.69 -1.42
CA GLY A 804 9.83 22.03 -0.95
C GLY A 804 9.52 23.52 -0.94
N SER A 805 8.39 23.89 -0.36
CA SER A 805 7.94 25.28 -0.22
C SER A 805 8.71 26.05 0.87
N VAL A 806 9.31 25.36 1.82
CA VAL A 806 10.30 25.90 2.75
C VAL A 806 11.61 25.18 2.48
N GLN A 807 12.57 25.90 1.93
CA GLN A 807 13.89 25.38 1.64
C GLN A 807 14.84 25.69 2.79
N ILE A 808 15.34 24.70 3.50
CA ILE A 808 16.36 24.85 4.52
C ILE A 808 17.71 24.44 3.92
N ILE A 809 18.67 25.33 3.94
CA ILE A 809 20.02 25.11 3.43
C ILE A 809 20.96 25.03 4.62
N SER A 810 21.47 23.84 4.87
CA SER A 810 22.37 23.55 5.99
C SER A 810 23.83 23.47 5.53
N PHE A 811 24.76 23.92 6.38
CA PHE A 811 26.19 23.90 6.10
C PHE A 811 26.99 23.96 7.42
N PRO A 812 28.28 23.62 7.44
CA PRO A 812 29.11 23.78 8.62
C PRO A 812 29.09 25.22 9.14
N ALA A 813 29.02 25.38 10.46
CA ALA A 813 28.91 26.70 11.06
C ALA A 813 30.10 27.62 10.68
N GLU A 814 29.79 28.76 10.07
CA GLU A 814 30.75 29.74 9.58
C GLU A 814 30.40 31.15 10.10
N GLU A 815 31.39 31.98 10.29
CA GLU A 815 31.23 33.41 10.66
C GLU A 815 31.34 34.24 9.39
N THR A 816 30.29 35.00 9.08
CA THR A 816 30.23 35.85 7.88
C THR A 816 29.36 37.06 8.13
N SER A 817 29.58 38.15 7.41
CA SER A 817 28.69 39.32 7.38
C SER A 817 27.72 39.33 6.21
N LYS A 818 27.98 38.51 5.18
CA LYS A 818 27.14 38.45 3.95
C LYS A 818 27.02 37.04 3.43
N PHE A 819 25.86 36.73 2.89
CA PHE A 819 25.64 35.51 2.11
C PHE A 819 24.89 35.79 0.83
N LYS A 820 25.08 34.92 -0.16
CA LYS A 820 24.44 35.04 -1.48
C LYS A 820 23.93 33.70 -1.94
N ILE A 821 22.67 33.64 -2.36
CA ILE A 821 22.03 32.47 -2.94
C ILE A 821 21.91 32.70 -4.44
N VAL A 822 22.45 31.77 -5.21
CA VAL A 822 22.44 31.79 -6.67
C VAL A 822 21.56 30.65 -7.19
N GLN A 823 20.60 30.97 -8.05
CA GLN A 823 19.78 30.04 -8.78
C GLN A 823 20.64 29.34 -9.84
N THR A 824 20.64 28.00 -9.85
CA THR A 824 21.45 27.19 -10.77
C THR A 824 20.65 26.48 -11.87
N GLY A 825 19.32 26.43 -11.74
CA GLY A 825 18.43 25.79 -12.70
C GLY A 825 17.56 26.77 -13.50
N THR A 826 16.71 26.18 -14.33
CA THR A 826 15.68 26.91 -15.10
C THR A 826 14.31 26.27 -14.86
N LYS A 827 13.27 27.09 -14.70
CA LYS A 827 11.90 26.64 -14.49
C LYS A 827 10.93 27.67 -15.03
N GLY A 828 9.78 27.26 -15.55
CA GLY A 828 8.77 28.16 -16.11
C GLY A 828 8.14 29.12 -15.08
N ASN A 829 8.14 28.75 -13.81
CA ASN A 829 7.61 29.55 -12.71
C ASN A 829 8.60 30.64 -12.30
N TYR A 830 8.15 31.60 -11.50
CA TYR A 830 9.02 32.59 -10.83
C TYR A 830 9.86 31.89 -9.76
N TRP A 831 10.97 32.46 -9.35
CA TRP A 831 11.57 32.23 -8.06
C TRP A 831 11.04 33.28 -7.10
N SER A 832 10.36 32.86 -6.05
CA SER A 832 9.78 33.75 -5.03
C SER A 832 10.37 33.45 -3.65
N ILE A 833 10.47 34.44 -2.82
CA ILE A 833 10.81 34.34 -1.40
C ILE A 833 9.83 35.24 -0.64
N HIS A 834 9.00 34.64 0.22
CA HIS A 834 8.13 35.37 1.11
C HIS A 834 8.89 35.83 2.35
N GLU A 835 9.69 34.93 2.93
CA GLU A 835 10.56 35.24 4.04
C GLU A 835 11.90 34.50 3.93
N LEU A 836 12.97 35.19 4.35
CA LEU A 836 14.32 34.63 4.39
C LEU A 836 14.87 34.78 5.80
N TYR A 837 15.30 33.68 6.39
CA TYR A 837 15.88 33.65 7.72
C TYR A 837 17.27 33.03 7.68
N ALA A 838 18.08 33.32 8.70
CA ALA A 838 19.29 32.59 9.00
C ALA A 838 19.33 32.22 10.48
N ALA A 839 19.98 31.11 10.78
CA ALA A 839 20.10 30.58 12.13
C ALA A 839 21.48 30.00 12.39
N CYS A 840 21.88 29.98 13.64
CA CYS A 840 23.00 29.15 14.11
C CYS A 840 22.45 28.15 15.12
N VAL A 841 22.43 26.88 14.76
CA VAL A 841 21.90 25.79 15.58
C VAL A 841 23.09 24.91 16.00
N ASP A 842 23.17 24.56 17.28
CA ASP A 842 24.13 23.57 17.75
C ASP A 842 23.61 22.18 17.38
N ASP A 843 23.98 21.73 16.19
CA ASP A 843 23.58 20.46 15.62
C ASP A 843 24.78 19.49 15.67
N PRO A 844 24.75 18.46 16.51
CA PRO A 844 25.82 17.46 16.56
C PRO A 844 25.94 16.63 15.29
N SER A 845 24.90 16.61 14.41
CA SER A 845 24.94 15.90 13.13
C SER A 845 25.78 16.59 12.06
N THR A 846 26.24 17.83 12.27
CA THR A 846 27.10 18.55 11.30
C THR A 846 28.51 17.94 11.15
N GLY A 847 28.84 16.91 11.89
CA GLY A 847 30.07 16.13 11.77
C GLY A 847 30.00 14.93 10.83
N ILE A 848 28.83 14.57 10.35
CA ILE A 848 28.63 13.42 9.46
C ILE A 848 27.88 13.90 8.20
N LEU A 849 28.57 14.63 7.34
CA LEU A 849 28.21 14.58 5.93
C LEU A 849 28.56 13.17 5.46
N PRO A 850 27.63 12.41 4.83
CA PRO A 850 28.04 11.23 4.11
C PRO A 850 29.10 11.69 3.11
N ASP A 851 30.25 11.05 3.17
CA ASP A 851 31.32 11.31 2.20
C ASP A 851 30.70 11.02 0.81
N ALA A 852 30.56 12.07 0.00
CA ALA A 852 30.02 11.95 -1.36
C ALA A 852 30.87 11.05 -2.28
N SER A 853 31.86 10.37 -1.71
CA SER A 853 32.80 9.48 -2.38
C SER A 853 32.42 8.00 -2.39
N SER A 854 31.31 7.58 -1.75
CA SER A 854 30.85 6.19 -1.83
C SER A 854 29.56 6.04 -2.64
N SER A 855 29.53 6.55 -3.88
CA SER A 855 28.55 6.09 -4.84
C SER A 855 28.91 4.65 -5.24
N ALA A 856 28.21 3.66 -4.70
CA ALA A 856 28.34 2.30 -5.19
C ALA A 856 28.04 2.30 -6.70
N ALA A 857 28.94 1.71 -7.47
CA ALA A 857 28.71 1.54 -8.90
C ALA A 857 27.50 0.62 -9.11
N GLU A 858 26.45 1.11 -9.70
CA GLU A 858 25.28 0.31 -10.04
C GLU A 858 25.36 -0.12 -11.52
N MET A 859 25.12 -1.39 -11.75
CA MET A 859 25.15 -1.98 -13.09
C MET A 859 23.72 -2.36 -13.49
N PHE A 860 23.30 -1.88 -14.67
CA PHE A 860 21.96 -2.11 -15.20
C PHE A 860 22.02 -2.82 -16.55
N TYR A 861 21.19 -3.84 -16.74
CA TYR A 861 20.98 -4.49 -18.02
C TYR A 861 19.56 -4.22 -18.52
N TYR A 862 19.45 -3.56 -19.68
CA TYR A 862 18.18 -3.22 -20.28
C TYR A 862 18.24 -3.24 -21.81
N ASN A 863 17.28 -3.89 -22.46
CA ASN A 863 17.19 -4.02 -23.93
C ASN A 863 18.50 -4.46 -24.63
N GLY A 864 19.21 -5.42 -24.04
CA GLY A 864 20.45 -5.91 -24.63
C GLY A 864 21.65 -4.99 -24.41
N GLN A 865 21.51 -3.93 -23.63
CA GLN A 865 22.61 -3.04 -23.25
C GLN A 865 22.88 -3.09 -21.75
N LEU A 866 24.16 -3.24 -21.42
CA LEU A 866 24.66 -3.12 -20.07
C LEU A 866 25.12 -1.68 -19.84
N SER A 867 24.59 -1.03 -18.80
CA SER A 867 25.00 0.31 -18.40
C SER A 867 25.30 0.36 -16.90
N TRP A 868 26.14 1.25 -16.49
CA TRP A 868 26.52 1.47 -15.09
C TRP A 868 26.61 2.95 -14.76
N SER A 869 26.38 3.29 -13.50
CA SER A 869 26.60 4.63 -12.96
C SER A 869 27.51 4.56 -11.74
N GLY A 870 28.24 5.62 -11.47
CA GLY A 870 29.06 5.75 -10.26
C GLY A 870 30.52 5.25 -10.38
N LEU A 871 30.99 4.84 -11.57
CA LEU A 871 32.41 4.55 -11.79
C LEU A 871 33.17 5.83 -12.18
N GLY A 872 34.19 6.18 -11.41
CA GLY A 872 35.15 7.22 -11.80
C GLY A 872 35.95 6.79 -13.04
N ASN A 873 36.47 7.77 -13.77
CA ASN A 873 37.13 7.58 -15.06
C ASN A 873 38.42 6.70 -15.06
N ASP A 874 38.83 6.17 -13.93
CA ASP A 874 40.12 5.48 -13.76
C ASP A 874 40.06 3.98 -13.49
N MET A 875 38.91 3.31 -13.62
CA MET A 875 38.79 1.88 -13.41
C MET A 875 38.56 1.12 -14.71
N SER A 876 39.50 0.27 -15.07
CA SER A 876 39.34 -0.74 -16.14
C SER A 876 38.68 -1.99 -15.51
N THR A 877 37.44 -2.25 -15.84
CA THR A 877 36.70 -3.43 -15.36
C THR A 877 36.52 -4.41 -16.53
N ARG A 878 36.94 -5.65 -16.34
CA ARG A 878 36.68 -6.75 -17.27
C ARG A 878 35.36 -7.41 -16.90
N ILE A 879 34.41 -7.44 -17.84
CA ILE A 879 33.14 -8.13 -17.66
C ILE A 879 33.19 -9.43 -18.48
N GLU A 880 32.99 -10.56 -17.81
CA GLU A 880 32.73 -11.82 -18.48
C GLU A 880 31.23 -12.12 -18.44
N ILE A 881 30.60 -12.20 -19.59
CA ILE A 881 29.21 -12.65 -19.74
C ILE A 881 29.27 -14.15 -19.97
N VAL A 882 28.72 -14.93 -19.05
CA VAL A 882 28.52 -16.37 -19.22
C VAL A 882 27.07 -16.54 -19.63
N ASP A 883 26.86 -17.04 -20.87
CA ASP A 883 25.53 -17.52 -21.29
C ASP A 883 25.15 -18.73 -20.44
N LEU A 884 24.04 -18.63 -19.72
CA LEU A 884 23.40 -19.73 -19.03
C LEU A 884 22.27 -20.32 -19.87
#